data_9fab0bdcea9ac8a3846b2f641f34e161
#
_entry.id   9fab0bdcea9ac8a3846b2f641f34e161
#
_cell.length_a   1.000
_cell.length_b   1.000
_cell.length_c   1.000
_cell.angle_alpha   90.00
_cell.angle_beta   90.00
_cell.angle_gamma   90.00
#
_symmetry.space_group_name_H-M   'P 1'
#
loop_
_entity.id
_entity.type
_entity.pdbx_description
1 polymer ?
#
loop_
_entity_poly.entity_id
_entity_poly.type
_entity_poly.pdbx_seq_one_letter_code
_entity_poly.pdbx_strand_id
1 'polypeptide(L)'
;MKDLSNMIGLNTLLEKISGYAESEPGRAAVLSLTPNISKETRLLAFKQLAETKQIIHLLPPLNILKRERSPEKGEILSGEELLYYRRLLDLSEEVKNVLRDNKTLEELAGVLNPVLPLREEINRYIDETGIVKPFSTPLLKSLYGEKSSIENKIEKRLNELLKEKENLLQDKIITTRLGRTVLLVKYERKDEIEGIVVDLSRTQNTAFIEPAAIVTLNNRIAELEKDIDIEKKRILQYLTVGIKENFPYIDKNTKILTEIDSLKSRNKYAEEFKCIIPEFTEDSDLTLKKCYHPLLLGEKENVEPIDLELGTKERILLISGPNAGGKTVLLKNVGINVLSSLAGIPIPAKEGTKIGSFTNISGIIEDEQSMEENLSSFSSYIVRLKKILSEADDKNLILLDELGGNTDPVEGSALSIALLNTLQSKGSLIIAATHLSPLKFYVEEQEGMINGAMEYENGPTYHLQIGIPGGSRAIATAETLGLPREIIDDAKKFIDSEVFEAENLIEELSIRNKKLREQEEEIVNLKREFSELKKEYDKKMKNVKEEEKKILKEAKEKASDILTGARATVEKTIKEIKESKASRESIKKYKETFIKPSLDKKKVEAEPIKRSQKAIRINYNVDMDVPLEISVRGMTKEDAWEATDKFLDKAILANYNSVRILHGKGSWILRNMLCEKLKKDRRVKSIETPPYFDGGEGVTIAVLK
;
A
#
# COMPACT_ATOMS: atom_id res chain seq x y z
N MET A 1 1.39 13.11 24.52
CA MET A 1 1.01 12.72 23.16
C MET A 1 0.74 13.87 22.19
N LYS A 2 -0.07 14.90 22.50
CA LYS A 2 -0.35 15.98 21.52
C LYS A 2 0.90 16.68 20.99
N ASP A 3 1.84 17.03 21.84
CA ASP A 3 3.08 17.72 21.41
C ASP A 3 3.94 16.82 20.53
N LEU A 4 4.06 15.53 20.88
CA LEU A 4 4.82 14.56 20.11
C LEU A 4 4.16 14.28 18.73
N SER A 5 2.82 14.18 18.69
CA SER A 5 2.08 13.98 17.42
C SER A 5 2.38 15.07 16.39
N ASN A 6 2.53 16.32 16.83
CA ASN A 6 2.90 17.44 15.96
C ASN A 6 4.36 17.31 15.49
N MET A 7 5.30 17.02 16.41
CA MET A 7 6.73 16.92 16.12
C MET A 7 7.07 15.80 15.11
N ILE A 8 6.34 14.68 15.14
CA ILE A 8 6.56 13.58 14.22
C ILE A 8 5.71 13.64 12.96
N GLY A 9 4.85 14.66 12.81
CA GLY A 9 4.09 14.91 11.58
C GLY A 9 2.79 14.11 11.44
N LEU A 10 2.19 13.61 12.52
CA LEU A 10 0.91 12.90 12.44
C LEU A 10 -0.20 13.78 11.87
N ASN A 11 -0.25 15.07 12.24
CA ASN A 11 -1.26 15.99 11.71
C ASN A 11 -1.12 16.17 10.19
N THR A 12 0.11 16.34 9.70
CA THR A 12 0.38 16.39 8.24
C THR A 12 -0.06 15.13 7.52
N LEU A 13 0.13 13.96 8.16
CA LEU A 13 -0.37 12.70 7.61
C LEU A 13 -1.90 12.66 7.57
N LEU A 14 -2.57 13.12 8.64
CA LEU A 14 -4.03 13.23 8.69
C LEU A 14 -4.56 14.19 7.60
N GLU A 15 -3.89 15.32 7.37
CA GLU A 15 -4.21 16.23 6.28
C GLU A 15 -4.11 15.53 4.92
N LYS A 16 -3.02 14.79 4.67
CA LYS A 16 -2.85 13.99 3.45
C LYS A 16 -3.97 12.96 3.28
N ILE A 17 -4.30 12.20 4.33
CA ILE A 17 -5.38 11.21 4.30
C ILE A 17 -6.75 11.89 4.11
N SER A 18 -6.99 13.04 4.74
CA SER A 18 -8.23 13.80 4.61
C SER A 18 -8.49 14.26 3.17
N GLY A 19 -7.45 14.43 2.37
CA GLY A 19 -7.54 14.74 0.94
C GLY A 19 -8.25 13.66 0.11
N TYR A 20 -8.31 12.41 0.58
CA TYR A 20 -9.06 11.33 -0.07
C TYR A 20 -10.54 11.29 0.30
N ALA A 21 -10.99 12.05 1.32
CA ALA A 21 -12.39 12.13 1.69
C ALA A 21 -13.19 12.93 0.65
N GLU A 22 -14.39 12.46 0.37
CA GLU A 22 -15.25 13.03 -0.66
C GLU A 22 -16.06 14.22 -0.14
N SER A 23 -16.24 14.34 1.18
CA SER A 23 -17.04 15.36 1.83
C SER A 23 -16.26 16.16 2.88
N GLU A 24 -16.78 17.38 3.19
CA GLU A 24 -16.22 18.21 4.27
C GLU A 24 -16.34 17.51 5.65
N PRO A 25 -17.49 16.93 6.04
CA PRO A 25 -17.59 16.16 7.29
C PRO A 25 -16.63 14.97 7.33
N GLY A 26 -16.45 14.24 6.22
CA GLY A 26 -15.49 13.14 6.12
C GLY A 26 -14.06 13.59 6.33
N ARG A 27 -13.66 14.72 5.75
CA ARG A 27 -12.34 15.35 6.02
C ARG A 27 -12.17 15.68 7.49
N ALA A 28 -13.16 16.34 8.09
CA ALA A 28 -13.13 16.67 9.52
C ALA A 28 -13.05 15.42 10.40
N ALA A 29 -13.73 14.33 10.04
CA ALA A 29 -13.66 13.06 10.74
C ALA A 29 -12.26 12.45 10.69
N VAL A 30 -11.59 12.46 9.54
CA VAL A 30 -10.19 12.01 9.42
C VAL A 30 -9.27 12.87 10.28
N LEU A 31 -9.38 14.19 10.21
CA LEU A 31 -8.56 15.12 11.01
C LEU A 31 -8.78 14.98 12.52
N SER A 32 -9.92 14.45 12.94
CA SER A 32 -10.24 14.20 14.36
C SER A 32 -9.72 12.88 14.90
N LEU A 33 -9.12 12.01 14.07
CA LEU A 33 -8.55 10.75 14.51
C LEU A 33 -7.41 11.00 15.50
N THR A 34 -7.42 10.25 16.59
CA THR A 34 -6.41 10.37 17.66
C THR A 34 -5.89 9.00 18.07
N PRO A 35 -4.64 8.89 18.52
CA PRO A 35 -4.08 7.62 18.99
C PRO A 35 -4.62 7.15 20.34
N ASN A 36 -5.50 7.93 21.00
CA ASN A 36 -6.03 7.65 22.35
C ASN A 36 -7.32 6.81 22.35
N ILE A 37 -7.62 6.10 21.27
CA ILE A 37 -8.80 5.21 21.23
C ILE A 37 -8.55 3.92 21.99
N SER A 38 -9.60 3.35 22.60
CA SER A 38 -9.48 2.06 23.30
C SER A 38 -9.05 0.94 22.33
N LYS A 39 -8.47 -0.13 22.89
CA LYS A 39 -8.08 -1.31 22.09
C LYS A 39 -9.27 -1.88 21.32
N GLU A 40 -10.42 -1.98 21.96
CA GLU A 40 -11.65 -2.50 21.36
C GLU A 40 -12.11 -1.63 20.19
N THR A 41 -12.16 -0.30 20.38
CA THR A 41 -12.52 0.67 19.34
C THR A 41 -11.57 0.60 18.15
N ARG A 42 -10.27 0.49 18.41
CA ARG A 42 -9.25 0.36 17.39
C ARG A 42 -9.40 -0.92 16.57
N LEU A 43 -9.58 -2.06 17.25
CA LEU A 43 -9.79 -3.34 16.58
C LEU A 43 -11.08 -3.35 15.74
N LEU A 44 -12.16 -2.72 16.26
CA LEU A 44 -13.39 -2.55 15.50
C LEU A 44 -13.17 -1.69 14.27
N ALA A 45 -12.49 -0.54 14.41
CA ALA A 45 -12.16 0.34 13.29
C ALA A 45 -11.36 -0.38 12.19
N PHE A 46 -10.39 -1.23 12.53
CA PHE A 46 -9.65 -2.00 11.54
C PHE A 46 -10.49 -3.12 10.90
N LYS A 47 -11.39 -3.76 11.64
CA LYS A 47 -12.33 -4.72 11.06
C LYS A 47 -13.27 -4.04 10.06
N GLN A 48 -13.85 -2.91 10.44
CA GLN A 48 -14.70 -2.10 9.56
C GLN A 48 -13.92 -1.63 8.31
N LEU A 49 -12.66 -1.22 8.49
CA LEU A 49 -11.79 -0.83 7.38
C LEU A 49 -11.56 -1.99 6.40
N ALA A 50 -11.27 -3.19 6.91
CA ALA A 50 -11.06 -4.38 6.10
C ALA A 50 -12.33 -4.80 5.34
N GLU A 51 -13.51 -4.73 5.97
CA GLU A 51 -14.79 -4.98 5.31
C GLU A 51 -15.11 -3.90 4.27
N THR A 52 -14.91 -2.61 4.61
CA THR A 52 -15.13 -1.50 3.68
C THR A 52 -14.24 -1.63 2.44
N LYS A 53 -13.01 -2.12 2.55
CA LYS A 53 -12.12 -2.35 1.42
C LYS A 53 -12.75 -3.30 0.37
N GLN A 54 -13.49 -4.31 0.81
CA GLN A 54 -14.13 -5.29 -0.08
C GLN A 54 -15.29 -4.71 -0.86
N ILE A 55 -16.00 -3.72 -0.29
CA ILE A 55 -17.23 -3.14 -0.85
C ILE A 55 -17.06 -1.69 -1.32
N ILE A 56 -15.85 -1.13 -1.26
CA ILE A 56 -15.60 0.29 -1.56
C ILE A 56 -16.10 0.71 -2.95
N HIS A 57 -16.03 -0.20 -3.92
CA HIS A 57 -16.49 0.00 -5.30
C HIS A 57 -18.02 -0.03 -5.46
N LEU A 58 -18.75 -0.53 -4.45
CA LEU A 58 -20.21 -0.55 -4.42
C LEU A 58 -20.79 0.67 -3.71
N LEU A 59 -19.97 1.38 -2.92
CA LEU A 59 -20.42 2.55 -2.17
C LEU A 59 -20.65 3.74 -3.10
N PRO A 60 -21.81 4.43 -2.99
CA PRO A 60 -22.09 5.62 -3.76
C PRO A 60 -21.14 6.78 -3.40
N PRO A 61 -21.07 7.83 -4.24
CA PRO A 61 -20.35 9.06 -3.90
C PRO A 61 -20.95 9.75 -2.67
N LEU A 62 -20.10 10.19 -1.73
CA LEU A 62 -20.50 10.84 -0.48
C LEU A 62 -20.30 12.36 -0.50
N ASN A 63 -20.00 12.94 -1.65
CA ASN A 63 -19.67 14.35 -1.85
C ASN A 63 -20.80 15.35 -1.52
N ILE A 64 -22.04 14.86 -1.41
CA ILE A 64 -23.18 15.70 -1.03
C ILE A 64 -23.23 16.00 0.47
N LEU A 65 -22.53 15.26 1.31
CA LEU A 65 -22.58 15.42 2.76
C LEU A 65 -22.10 16.81 3.19
N LYS A 66 -22.88 17.44 4.06
CA LYS A 66 -22.57 18.72 4.70
C LYS A 66 -22.78 18.60 6.21
N ARG A 67 -22.28 19.57 6.94
CA ARG A 67 -22.57 19.69 8.36
C ARG A 67 -24.01 20.15 8.54
N GLU A 68 -24.83 19.29 9.14
CA GLU A 68 -26.25 19.55 9.34
C GLU A 68 -26.54 20.33 10.60
N ARG A 69 -27.61 21.15 10.53
CA ARG A 69 -28.24 21.78 11.70
C ARG A 69 -29.74 21.60 11.63
N SER A 70 -30.38 21.47 12.77
CA SER A 70 -31.85 21.47 12.83
C SER A 70 -32.39 22.82 12.39
N PRO A 71 -33.46 22.86 11.59
CA PRO A 71 -34.15 24.11 11.26
C PRO A 71 -34.57 24.87 12.53
N GLU A 72 -34.38 26.18 12.54
CA GLU A 72 -34.74 27.04 13.67
C GLU A 72 -36.27 27.20 13.79
N LYS A 73 -36.71 27.79 14.90
CA LYS A 73 -38.16 28.05 15.08
C LYS A 73 -38.62 29.15 14.14
N GLY A 74 -39.56 28.83 13.24
CA GLY A 74 -40.11 29.77 12.25
C GLY A 74 -39.33 29.82 10.94
N GLU A 75 -38.23 29.10 10.82
CA GLU A 75 -37.49 28.93 9.56
C GLU A 75 -38.29 28.08 8.59
N ILE A 76 -38.26 28.44 7.32
CA ILE A 76 -38.88 27.70 6.22
C ILE A 76 -37.75 27.37 5.24
N LEU A 77 -37.45 26.10 5.06
CA LEU A 77 -36.45 25.64 4.11
C LEU A 77 -36.89 25.90 2.66
N SER A 78 -35.95 26.26 1.83
CA SER A 78 -36.12 26.37 0.39
C SER A 78 -36.38 24.99 -0.24
N GLY A 79 -36.91 24.97 -1.44
CA GLY A 79 -37.06 23.70 -2.17
C GLY A 79 -35.72 23.02 -2.49
N GLU A 80 -34.66 23.78 -2.71
CA GLU A 80 -33.30 23.25 -2.91
C GLU A 80 -32.77 22.57 -1.65
N GLU A 81 -32.98 23.15 -0.47
CA GLU A 81 -32.61 22.54 0.82
C GLU A 81 -33.39 21.26 1.10
N LEU A 82 -34.74 21.27 0.78
CA LEU A 82 -35.56 20.07 0.90
C LEU A 82 -35.10 18.96 -0.07
N LEU A 83 -34.71 19.32 -1.29
CA LEU A 83 -34.15 18.39 -2.27
C LEU A 83 -32.83 17.78 -1.77
N TYR A 84 -32.00 18.60 -1.12
CA TYR A 84 -30.78 18.11 -0.47
C TYR A 84 -31.10 17.04 0.59
N TYR A 85 -32.07 17.29 1.49
CA TYR A 85 -32.46 16.29 2.50
C TYR A 85 -33.03 15.01 1.85
N ARG A 86 -33.80 15.13 0.78
CA ARG A 86 -34.28 13.96 0.03
C ARG A 86 -33.09 13.13 -0.47
N ARG A 87 -32.11 13.76 -1.12
CA ARG A 87 -30.89 13.08 -1.63
C ARG A 87 -30.07 12.44 -0.52
N LEU A 88 -30.00 13.08 0.65
CA LEU A 88 -29.33 12.51 1.83
C LEU A 88 -30.05 11.25 2.34
N LEU A 89 -31.37 11.23 2.32
CA LEU A 89 -32.17 10.05 2.70
C LEU A 89 -32.06 8.93 1.67
N ASP A 90 -32.03 9.25 0.37
CA ASP A 90 -31.76 8.31 -0.72
C ASP A 90 -30.38 7.66 -0.54
N LEU A 91 -29.33 8.48 -0.32
CA LEU A 91 -27.99 8.04 -0.04
C LEU A 91 -27.90 7.12 1.19
N SER A 92 -28.67 7.47 2.24
CA SER A 92 -28.72 6.64 3.46
C SER A 92 -29.30 5.25 3.19
N GLU A 93 -30.27 5.12 2.30
CA GLU A 93 -30.84 3.84 1.88
C GLU A 93 -29.86 3.04 1.01
N GLU A 94 -29.24 3.68 0.04
CA GLU A 94 -28.23 3.04 -0.82
C GLU A 94 -27.06 2.46 0.00
N VAL A 95 -26.48 3.29 0.85
CA VAL A 95 -25.39 2.84 1.74
C VAL A 95 -25.84 1.74 2.68
N LYS A 96 -27.02 1.87 3.30
CA LYS A 96 -27.60 0.83 4.16
C LYS A 96 -27.68 -0.52 3.46
N ASN A 97 -28.12 -0.54 2.21
CA ASN A 97 -28.25 -1.78 1.43
C ASN A 97 -26.88 -2.40 1.13
N VAL A 98 -25.86 -1.61 0.84
CA VAL A 98 -24.49 -2.10 0.60
C VAL A 98 -23.87 -2.67 1.88
N LEU A 99 -24.17 -2.11 3.06
CA LEU A 99 -23.55 -2.52 4.32
C LEU A 99 -24.17 -3.78 4.93
N ARG A 100 -25.40 -4.17 4.58
CA ARG A 100 -26.19 -5.23 5.26
C ARG A 100 -25.53 -6.60 5.32
N ASP A 101 -24.74 -6.95 4.30
CA ASP A 101 -24.16 -8.29 4.18
C ASP A 101 -22.79 -8.42 4.87
N ASN A 102 -22.37 -7.42 5.65
CA ASN A 102 -21.05 -7.35 6.27
C ASN A 102 -21.17 -7.36 7.80
N LYS A 103 -20.46 -8.28 8.47
CA LYS A 103 -20.63 -8.56 9.91
C LYS A 103 -20.47 -7.34 10.83
N THR A 104 -19.41 -6.54 10.63
CA THR A 104 -19.12 -5.39 11.48
C THR A 104 -19.75 -4.09 10.97
N LEU A 105 -20.02 -4.01 9.66
CA LEU A 105 -20.70 -2.86 9.06
C LEU A 105 -22.23 -2.96 9.19
N GLU A 106 -22.78 -4.14 9.46
CA GLU A 106 -24.23 -4.36 9.72
C GLU A 106 -24.72 -3.52 10.89
N GLU A 107 -23.91 -3.33 11.93
CA GLU A 107 -24.26 -2.45 13.06
C GLU A 107 -24.47 -1.01 12.59
N LEU A 108 -23.61 -0.49 11.71
CA LEU A 108 -23.77 0.83 11.09
C LEU A 108 -25.03 0.88 10.20
N ALA A 109 -25.26 -0.18 9.43
CA ALA A 109 -26.47 -0.30 8.62
C ALA A 109 -27.74 -0.28 9.45
N GLY A 110 -27.71 -0.89 10.65
CA GLY A 110 -28.83 -0.92 11.61
C GLY A 110 -29.23 0.47 12.13
N VAL A 111 -28.25 1.36 12.27
CA VAL A 111 -28.49 2.74 12.73
C VAL A 111 -29.06 3.63 11.61
N LEU A 112 -28.69 3.36 10.34
CA LEU A 112 -29.18 4.14 9.18
C LEU A 112 -30.69 4.01 9.03
N ASN A 113 -31.40 5.14 9.07
CA ASN A 113 -32.84 5.24 8.88
C ASN A 113 -33.16 6.19 7.71
N PRO A 114 -33.56 5.69 6.53
CA PRO A 114 -33.86 6.52 5.37
C PRO A 114 -35.15 7.32 5.49
N VAL A 115 -35.86 7.26 6.60
CA VAL A 115 -37.12 7.97 6.89
C VAL A 115 -38.03 7.99 5.64
N LEU A 116 -38.38 6.81 5.14
CA LEU A 116 -39.10 6.62 3.88
C LEU A 116 -40.35 7.51 3.73
N PRO A 117 -41.23 7.68 4.76
CA PRO A 117 -42.40 8.51 4.63
C PRO A 117 -42.05 9.98 4.31
N LEU A 118 -41.09 10.56 4.98
CA LEU A 118 -40.65 11.93 4.74
C LEU A 118 -40.03 12.08 3.35
N ARG A 119 -39.20 11.12 2.93
CA ARG A 119 -38.60 11.09 1.59
C ARG A 119 -39.69 11.07 0.50
N GLU A 120 -40.68 10.22 0.65
CA GLU A 120 -41.83 10.14 -0.30
C GLU A 120 -42.62 11.43 -0.35
N GLU A 121 -42.87 12.07 0.79
CA GLU A 121 -43.55 13.37 0.84
C GLU A 121 -42.72 14.46 0.13
N ILE A 122 -41.44 14.58 0.40
CA ILE A 122 -40.56 15.53 -0.33
C ILE A 122 -40.64 15.25 -1.82
N ASN A 123 -40.54 14.00 -2.24
CA ASN A 123 -40.62 13.62 -3.65
C ASN A 123 -41.97 13.91 -4.27
N ARG A 124 -43.06 13.85 -3.50
CA ARG A 124 -44.40 14.18 -3.94
C ARG A 124 -44.54 15.66 -4.27
N TYR A 125 -43.99 16.53 -3.41
CA TYR A 125 -44.21 17.98 -3.51
C TYR A 125 -43.10 18.73 -4.27
N ILE A 126 -41.85 18.25 -4.24
CA ILE A 126 -40.68 18.92 -4.82
C ILE A 126 -40.22 18.14 -6.05
N ASP A 127 -39.83 18.86 -7.09
CA ASP A 127 -39.20 18.26 -8.29
C ASP A 127 -37.67 18.14 -8.19
N GLU A 128 -37.04 17.67 -9.26
CA GLU A 128 -35.57 17.46 -9.31
C GLU A 128 -34.75 18.77 -9.33
N THR A 129 -35.43 19.92 -9.53
CA THR A 129 -34.81 21.26 -9.52
C THR A 129 -35.02 22.00 -8.20
N GLY A 130 -35.77 21.42 -7.26
CA GLY A 130 -36.12 22.06 -5.99
C GLY A 130 -37.36 22.94 -6.07
N ILE A 131 -38.14 22.87 -7.14
CA ILE A 131 -39.35 23.66 -7.30
C ILE A 131 -40.55 22.86 -6.81
N VAL A 132 -41.51 23.54 -6.15
CA VAL A 132 -42.79 22.93 -5.77
C VAL A 132 -43.60 22.58 -7.03
N LYS A 133 -43.94 21.32 -7.18
CA LYS A 133 -44.68 20.80 -8.36
C LYS A 133 -46.06 21.46 -8.50
N PRO A 134 -46.41 21.98 -9.68
CA PRO A 134 -47.69 22.72 -9.89
C PRO A 134 -48.98 21.94 -9.56
N PHE A 135 -48.89 20.60 -9.61
CA PHE A 135 -50.05 19.72 -9.40
C PHE A 135 -49.92 18.86 -8.13
N SER A 136 -49.06 19.27 -7.20
CA SER A 136 -48.78 18.51 -5.97
C SER A 136 -49.93 18.52 -4.97
N THR A 137 -50.78 19.56 -4.98
CA THR A 137 -52.02 19.61 -4.20
C THR A 137 -53.23 19.88 -5.09
N PRO A 138 -54.43 19.46 -4.69
CA PRO A 138 -55.65 19.80 -5.42
C PRO A 138 -55.87 21.31 -5.57
N LEU A 139 -55.48 22.11 -4.56
CA LEU A 139 -55.58 23.57 -4.59
C LEU A 139 -54.63 24.18 -5.62
N LEU A 140 -53.35 23.80 -5.63
CA LEU A 140 -52.39 24.28 -6.65
C LEU A 140 -52.84 23.90 -8.06
N LYS A 141 -53.32 22.68 -8.25
CA LYS A 141 -53.90 22.25 -9.53
C LYS A 141 -55.05 23.15 -10.01
N SER A 142 -55.96 23.53 -9.09
CA SER A 142 -57.07 24.43 -9.39
C SER A 142 -56.57 25.84 -9.72
N LEU A 143 -55.67 26.39 -8.92
CA LEU A 143 -55.12 27.74 -9.11
C LEU A 143 -54.36 27.86 -10.44
N TYR A 144 -53.48 26.90 -10.77
CA TYR A 144 -52.77 26.89 -12.05
C TYR A 144 -53.71 26.66 -13.23
N GLY A 145 -54.77 25.85 -13.07
CA GLY A 145 -55.78 25.64 -14.10
C GLY A 145 -56.59 26.91 -14.37
N GLU A 146 -56.99 27.64 -13.32
CA GLU A 146 -57.70 28.92 -13.46
C GLU A 146 -56.76 29.97 -14.10
N LYS A 147 -55.49 30.09 -13.63
CA LYS A 147 -54.50 31.01 -14.21
C LYS A 147 -54.34 30.76 -15.70
N SER A 148 -54.09 29.51 -16.13
CA SER A 148 -53.95 29.15 -17.54
C SER A 148 -55.21 29.46 -18.38
N SER A 149 -56.41 29.25 -17.81
CA SER A 149 -57.66 29.62 -18.48
C SER A 149 -57.73 31.12 -18.70
N ILE A 150 -57.30 31.94 -17.72
CA ILE A 150 -57.33 33.41 -17.84
C ILE A 150 -56.26 33.90 -18.81
N GLU A 151 -55.07 33.34 -18.77
CA GLU A 151 -53.98 33.64 -19.71
C GLU A 151 -54.45 33.41 -21.17
N ASN A 152 -55.12 32.30 -21.44
CA ASN A 152 -55.67 32.01 -22.75
C ASN A 152 -56.74 33.01 -23.16
N LYS A 153 -57.56 33.50 -22.19
CA LYS A 153 -58.58 34.56 -22.46
C LYS A 153 -57.92 35.90 -22.80
N ILE A 154 -56.86 36.27 -22.05
CA ILE A 154 -56.06 37.48 -22.29
C ILE A 154 -55.43 37.39 -23.68
N GLU A 155 -54.78 36.30 -24.01
CA GLU A 155 -54.12 36.10 -25.30
C GLU A 155 -55.16 36.25 -26.47
N LYS A 156 -56.27 35.60 -26.34
CA LYS A 156 -57.35 35.71 -27.36
C LYS A 156 -57.79 37.16 -27.51
N ARG A 157 -58.08 37.86 -26.40
CA ARG A 157 -58.56 39.25 -26.42
C ARG A 157 -57.52 40.22 -26.98
N LEU A 158 -56.27 40.02 -26.64
CA LEU A 158 -55.15 40.82 -27.17
C LEU A 158 -54.92 40.58 -28.66
N ASN A 159 -55.00 39.32 -29.10
CA ASN A 159 -54.94 39.01 -30.55
C ASN A 159 -56.04 39.59 -31.38
N GLU A 160 -57.28 39.77 -30.84
CA GLU A 160 -58.33 40.51 -31.45
C GLU A 160 -57.98 42.01 -31.54
N LEU A 161 -57.49 42.63 -30.44
CA LEU A 161 -57.07 44.03 -30.39
C LEU A 161 -55.87 44.33 -31.31
N LEU A 162 -54.91 43.40 -31.45
CA LEU A 162 -53.77 43.56 -32.36
C LEU A 162 -54.19 43.67 -33.82
N LYS A 163 -55.29 42.98 -34.21
CA LYS A 163 -55.90 43.07 -35.56
C LYS A 163 -56.75 44.37 -35.74
N GLU A 164 -57.54 44.71 -34.75
CA GLU A 164 -58.41 45.89 -34.80
C GLU A 164 -57.66 47.22 -34.77
N LYS A 165 -56.53 47.28 -34.01
CA LYS A 165 -55.80 48.51 -33.72
C LYS A 165 -54.39 48.50 -34.29
N GLU A 166 -54.12 47.77 -35.36
CA GLU A 166 -52.85 47.56 -35.99
C GLU A 166 -52.05 48.86 -36.23
N ASN A 167 -52.67 49.90 -36.69
CA ASN A 167 -52.04 51.19 -37.01
C ASN A 167 -51.55 51.94 -35.81
N LEU A 168 -52.02 51.62 -34.60
CA LEU A 168 -51.63 52.28 -33.35
C LEU A 168 -50.37 51.61 -32.69
N LEU A 169 -50.13 50.41 -33.08
CA LEU A 169 -49.08 49.59 -32.46
C LEU A 169 -47.66 49.98 -32.98
N GLN A 170 -46.69 49.97 -32.06
CA GLN A 170 -45.25 50.04 -32.40
C GLN A 170 -44.76 48.73 -32.98
N ASP A 171 -45.15 47.63 -32.31
CA ASP A 171 -44.91 46.25 -32.72
C ASP A 171 -46.12 45.37 -32.41
N LYS A 172 -46.37 44.34 -33.24
CA LYS A 172 -47.47 43.37 -33.06
C LYS A 172 -47.06 42.25 -32.09
N ILE A 173 -46.54 42.61 -30.92
CA ILE A 173 -46.05 41.66 -29.91
C ILE A 173 -46.82 41.86 -28.61
N ILE A 174 -47.30 40.77 -28.03
CA ILE A 174 -47.82 40.73 -26.65
C ILE A 174 -46.62 40.53 -25.75
N THR A 175 -46.46 41.35 -24.72
CA THR A 175 -45.37 41.24 -23.74
C THR A 175 -45.89 41.44 -22.34
N THR A 176 -45.03 41.11 -21.35
CA THR A 176 -45.31 41.35 -19.94
C THR A 176 -44.44 42.49 -19.42
N ARG A 177 -45.02 43.43 -18.72
CA ARG A 177 -44.33 44.55 -18.08
C ARG A 177 -44.85 44.75 -16.65
N LEU A 178 -43.95 44.80 -15.66
CA LEU A 178 -44.33 44.89 -14.24
C LEU A 178 -45.41 43.86 -13.82
N GLY A 179 -45.31 42.63 -14.30
CA GLY A 179 -46.27 41.55 -13.99
C GLY A 179 -47.63 41.67 -14.72
N ARG A 180 -47.77 42.59 -15.66
CA ARG A 180 -49.03 42.80 -16.44
C ARG A 180 -48.78 42.51 -17.91
N THR A 181 -49.71 41.87 -18.53
CA THR A 181 -49.71 41.66 -19.99
C THR A 181 -50.13 42.94 -20.68
N VAL A 182 -49.33 43.43 -21.64
CA VAL A 182 -49.46 44.74 -22.25
C VAL A 182 -49.22 44.68 -23.75
N LEU A 183 -49.72 45.72 -24.47
CA LEU A 183 -49.47 46.00 -25.87
C LEU A 183 -48.42 47.13 -26.00
N LEU A 184 -47.60 47.05 -27.07
CA LEU A 184 -46.64 48.10 -27.42
C LEU A 184 -47.29 49.06 -28.39
N VAL A 185 -47.55 50.30 -27.90
CA VAL A 185 -48.24 51.37 -28.62
C VAL A 185 -47.30 52.51 -28.94
N LYS A 186 -47.43 53.14 -30.10
CA LYS A 186 -46.68 54.35 -30.42
C LYS A 186 -47.05 55.48 -29.41
N TYR A 187 -46.04 56.04 -28.78
CA TYR A 187 -46.22 57.04 -27.71
C TYR A 187 -47.19 58.17 -28.10
N GLU A 188 -47.09 58.69 -29.34
CA GLU A 188 -47.90 59.74 -29.88
C GLU A 188 -49.40 59.39 -30.00
N ARG A 189 -49.70 58.08 -29.98
CA ARG A 189 -51.03 57.53 -30.16
C ARG A 189 -51.55 56.75 -28.94
N LYS A 190 -50.89 56.91 -27.80
CA LYS A 190 -51.21 56.19 -26.56
C LYS A 190 -52.61 56.41 -26.06
N ASP A 191 -53.16 57.60 -26.28
CA ASP A 191 -54.53 57.98 -25.83
C ASP A 191 -55.66 57.44 -26.72
N GLU A 192 -55.35 56.82 -27.85
CA GLU A 192 -56.30 56.17 -28.76
C GLU A 192 -56.59 54.70 -28.36
N ILE A 193 -55.92 54.14 -27.42
CA ILE A 193 -56.19 52.81 -26.82
C ILE A 193 -56.66 53.05 -25.39
N GLU A 194 -57.94 52.69 -25.14
CA GLU A 194 -58.51 52.70 -23.80
C GLU A 194 -57.72 51.70 -22.90
N GLY A 195 -57.03 52.20 -21.92
CA GLY A 195 -56.19 51.39 -21.03
C GLY A 195 -55.30 52.17 -20.08
N ILE A 196 -54.45 51.45 -19.37
CA ILE A 196 -53.54 52.02 -18.39
C ILE A 196 -52.13 51.97 -18.98
N VAL A 197 -51.41 53.10 -18.99
CA VAL A 197 -49.99 53.09 -19.33
C VAL A 197 -49.19 52.51 -18.15
N VAL A 198 -48.64 51.33 -18.32
CA VAL A 198 -47.90 50.59 -17.28
C VAL A 198 -46.46 51.06 -17.22
N ASP A 199 -45.84 51.35 -18.37
CA ASP A 199 -44.45 51.75 -18.48
C ASP A 199 -44.19 52.47 -19.82
N LEU A 200 -43.04 53.14 -19.93
CA LEU A 200 -42.56 53.76 -21.17
C LEU A 200 -41.22 53.17 -21.59
N SER A 201 -40.96 53.10 -22.88
CA SER A 201 -39.63 52.70 -23.38
C SER A 201 -38.60 53.76 -23.00
N ARG A 202 -37.31 53.40 -22.91
CA ARG A 202 -36.20 54.33 -22.58
C ARG A 202 -36.11 55.55 -23.51
N THR A 203 -36.50 55.35 -24.77
CA THR A 203 -36.54 56.41 -25.81
C THR A 203 -37.85 57.20 -25.82
N GLN A 204 -38.77 56.86 -24.94
CA GLN A 204 -40.13 57.39 -24.87
C GLN A 204 -40.99 57.30 -26.17
N ASN A 205 -40.55 56.51 -27.15
CA ASN A 205 -41.27 56.33 -28.41
C ASN A 205 -42.35 55.24 -28.34
N THR A 206 -42.33 54.40 -27.29
CA THR A 206 -43.27 53.29 -27.10
C THR A 206 -43.91 53.36 -25.70
N ALA A 207 -45.20 53.31 -25.63
CA ALA A 207 -45.95 53.15 -24.39
C ALA A 207 -46.38 51.68 -24.24
N PHE A 208 -46.11 51.07 -23.07
CA PHE A 208 -46.61 49.77 -22.68
C PHE A 208 -47.96 49.97 -22.04
N ILE A 209 -49.05 49.66 -22.81
CA ILE A 209 -50.41 49.88 -22.39
C ILE A 209 -51.09 48.56 -22.05
N GLU A 210 -51.70 48.52 -20.85
CA GLU A 210 -52.64 47.48 -20.45
C GLU A 210 -54.00 47.90 -20.93
N PRO A 211 -54.59 47.24 -21.97
CA PRO A 211 -55.91 47.60 -22.45
C PRO A 211 -56.97 47.39 -21.38
N ALA A 212 -57.99 48.31 -21.33
CA ALA A 212 -59.13 48.25 -20.37
C ALA A 212 -59.82 46.90 -20.39
N ALA A 213 -59.90 46.26 -21.57
CA ALA A 213 -60.58 44.97 -21.79
C ALA A 213 -59.91 43.81 -21.05
N ILE A 214 -58.63 43.95 -20.56
CA ILE A 214 -57.93 42.89 -19.86
C ILE A 214 -57.52 43.26 -18.44
N VAL A 215 -57.71 44.48 -17.95
CA VAL A 215 -57.33 44.94 -16.61
C VAL A 215 -57.90 44.02 -15.51
N THR A 216 -59.16 43.65 -15.58
CA THR A 216 -59.77 42.73 -14.61
C THR A 216 -59.13 41.33 -14.64
N LEU A 217 -58.77 40.86 -15.85
CA LEU A 217 -58.08 39.57 -16.00
C LEU A 217 -56.71 39.58 -15.48
N ASN A 218 -55.92 40.66 -15.76
CA ASN A 218 -54.59 40.83 -15.18
C ASN A 218 -54.59 40.94 -13.64
N ASN A 219 -55.59 41.66 -13.08
CA ASN A 219 -55.78 41.71 -11.63
C ASN A 219 -56.02 40.31 -11.05
N ARG A 220 -56.87 39.51 -11.72
CA ARG A 220 -57.14 38.13 -11.27
C ARG A 220 -55.92 37.23 -11.38
N ILE A 221 -55.02 37.40 -12.39
CA ILE A 221 -53.73 36.70 -12.47
C ILE A 221 -52.86 37.06 -11.27
N ALA A 222 -52.74 38.36 -10.93
CA ALA A 222 -51.95 38.82 -9.80
C ALA A 222 -52.46 38.24 -8.45
N GLU A 223 -53.79 38.15 -8.27
CA GLU A 223 -54.36 37.45 -7.11
C GLU A 223 -54.04 35.99 -7.08
N LEU A 224 -54.17 35.27 -8.22
CA LEU A 224 -53.86 33.85 -8.33
C LEU A 224 -52.37 33.57 -8.08
N GLU A 225 -51.48 34.42 -8.57
CA GLU A 225 -50.03 34.31 -8.29
C GLU A 225 -49.71 34.43 -6.80
N LYS A 226 -50.36 35.38 -6.11
CA LYS A 226 -50.27 35.52 -4.67
C LYS A 226 -50.78 34.29 -3.93
N ASP A 227 -51.94 33.76 -4.35
CA ASP A 227 -52.51 32.54 -3.74
C ASP A 227 -51.62 31.31 -3.98
N ILE A 228 -51.05 31.19 -5.17
CA ILE A 228 -50.05 30.15 -5.51
C ILE A 228 -48.83 30.25 -4.60
N ASP A 229 -48.29 31.47 -4.38
CA ASP A 229 -47.13 31.68 -3.53
C ASP A 229 -47.41 31.37 -2.04
N ILE A 230 -48.62 31.70 -1.59
CA ILE A 230 -49.08 31.35 -0.22
C ILE A 230 -49.13 29.82 -0.06
N GLU A 231 -49.71 29.12 -1.01
CA GLU A 231 -49.83 27.65 -0.95
C GLU A 231 -48.48 26.99 -1.07
N LYS A 232 -47.56 27.47 -1.95
CA LYS A 232 -46.18 27.00 -2.01
C LYS A 232 -45.46 27.16 -0.68
N LYS A 233 -45.58 28.34 -0.05
CA LYS A 233 -44.98 28.57 1.29
C LYS A 233 -45.54 27.62 2.33
N ARG A 234 -46.85 27.34 2.29
CA ARG A 234 -47.52 26.38 3.19
C ARG A 234 -46.92 24.97 3.04
N ILE A 235 -46.69 24.53 1.78
CA ILE A 235 -46.07 23.22 1.49
C ILE A 235 -44.63 23.18 2.00
N LEU A 236 -43.83 24.21 1.72
CA LEU A 236 -42.46 24.29 2.20
C LEU A 236 -42.39 24.25 3.73
N GLN A 237 -43.28 25.00 4.41
CA GLN A 237 -43.39 24.99 5.86
C GLN A 237 -43.75 23.60 6.40
N TYR A 238 -44.72 22.91 5.79
CA TYR A 238 -45.12 21.55 6.16
C TYR A 238 -43.93 20.58 6.08
N LEU A 239 -43.22 20.59 4.96
CA LEU A 239 -42.02 19.75 4.77
C LEU A 239 -40.88 20.12 5.73
N THR A 240 -40.72 21.41 6.05
CA THR A 240 -39.72 21.87 7.02
C THR A 240 -40.01 21.31 8.42
N VAL A 241 -41.26 21.27 8.83
CA VAL A 241 -41.69 20.64 10.08
C VAL A 241 -41.34 19.16 10.06
N GLY A 242 -41.62 18.45 8.95
CA GLY A 242 -41.25 17.04 8.79
C GLY A 242 -39.75 16.80 8.92
N ILE A 243 -38.90 17.66 8.34
CA ILE A 243 -37.44 17.60 8.52
C ILE A 243 -37.09 17.78 10.01
N LYS A 244 -37.64 18.78 10.66
CA LYS A 244 -37.36 19.11 12.05
C LYS A 244 -37.72 17.95 13.00
N GLU A 245 -38.86 17.35 12.85
CA GLU A 245 -39.31 16.20 13.65
C GLU A 245 -38.43 14.98 13.46
N ASN A 246 -37.94 14.75 12.24
CA ASN A 246 -37.07 13.62 11.92
C ASN A 246 -35.57 13.94 11.99
N PHE A 247 -35.22 15.16 12.41
CA PHE A 247 -33.81 15.59 12.47
C PHE A 247 -32.90 14.66 13.28
N PRO A 248 -33.33 14.06 14.42
CA PRO A 248 -32.49 13.09 15.15
C PRO A 248 -32.07 11.87 14.32
N TYR A 249 -32.89 11.42 13.37
CA TYR A 249 -32.52 10.34 12.44
C TYR A 249 -31.59 10.84 11.33
N ILE A 250 -31.86 12.04 10.80
CA ILE A 250 -31.02 12.68 9.79
C ILE A 250 -29.61 12.92 10.33
N ASP A 251 -29.46 13.45 11.54
CA ASP A 251 -28.16 13.68 12.18
C ASP A 251 -27.39 12.37 12.40
N LYS A 252 -28.10 11.30 12.83
CA LYS A 252 -27.48 9.97 12.94
C LYS A 252 -27.01 9.43 11.59
N ASN A 253 -27.84 9.57 10.56
CA ASN A 253 -27.47 9.16 9.21
C ASN A 253 -26.23 9.89 8.73
N THR A 254 -26.18 11.22 8.90
CA THR A 254 -25.03 12.04 8.52
C THR A 254 -23.76 11.60 9.24
N LYS A 255 -23.84 11.28 10.54
CA LYS A 255 -22.70 10.78 11.32
C LYS A 255 -22.19 9.44 10.78
N ILE A 256 -23.08 8.50 10.49
CA ILE A 256 -22.68 7.20 9.93
C ILE A 256 -22.08 7.35 8.52
N LEU A 257 -22.72 8.14 7.66
CA LEU A 257 -22.20 8.41 6.32
C LEU A 257 -20.83 9.10 6.37
N THR A 258 -20.62 10.00 7.32
CA THR A 258 -19.33 10.64 7.60
C THR A 258 -18.26 9.62 8.04
N GLU A 259 -18.63 8.65 8.89
CA GLU A 259 -17.74 7.55 9.29
C GLU A 259 -17.37 6.68 8.09
N ILE A 260 -18.33 6.34 7.23
CA ILE A 260 -18.08 5.59 5.98
C ILE A 260 -17.14 6.37 5.05
N ASP A 261 -17.28 7.69 4.91
CA ASP A 261 -16.38 8.52 4.11
C ASP A 261 -14.95 8.51 4.69
N SER A 262 -14.81 8.57 6.02
CA SER A 262 -13.53 8.41 6.70
C SER A 262 -12.91 7.02 6.47
N LEU A 263 -13.71 5.94 6.46
CA LEU A 263 -13.26 4.59 6.14
C LEU A 263 -12.81 4.48 4.67
N LYS A 264 -13.57 5.06 3.74
CA LYS A 264 -13.18 5.14 2.32
C LYS A 264 -11.86 5.87 2.13
N SER A 265 -11.69 7.00 2.80
CA SER A 265 -10.48 7.83 2.75
C SER A 265 -9.24 7.05 3.20
N ARG A 266 -9.32 6.38 4.35
CA ARG A 266 -8.22 5.55 4.87
C ARG A 266 -7.91 4.35 3.98
N ASN A 267 -8.92 3.74 3.34
CA ASN A 267 -8.71 2.65 2.40
C ASN A 267 -8.03 3.12 1.11
N LYS A 268 -8.41 4.27 0.55
CA LYS A 268 -7.76 4.85 -0.64
C LYS A 268 -6.30 5.16 -0.37
N TYR A 269 -5.99 5.76 0.78
CA TYR A 269 -4.62 5.97 1.24
C TYR A 269 -3.86 4.63 1.38
N ALA A 270 -4.50 3.63 2.00
CA ALA A 270 -3.88 2.32 2.19
C ALA A 270 -3.59 1.58 0.88
N GLU A 271 -4.42 1.75 -0.13
CA GLU A 271 -4.23 1.18 -1.45
C GLU A 271 -3.06 1.85 -2.20
N GLU A 272 -3.03 3.17 -2.22
CA GLU A 272 -1.99 3.95 -2.90
C GLU A 272 -0.59 3.67 -2.34
N PHE A 273 -0.46 3.65 -1.01
CA PHE A 273 0.83 3.44 -0.33
C PHE A 273 1.09 1.99 0.07
N LYS A 274 0.26 1.03 -0.39
CA LYS A 274 0.38 -0.41 -0.08
C LYS A 274 0.46 -0.69 1.41
N CYS A 275 -0.36 0.03 2.19
CA CYS A 275 -0.40 -0.11 3.62
C CYS A 275 -1.02 -1.44 4.07
N ILE A 276 -0.62 -1.88 5.25
CA ILE A 276 -1.18 -3.03 5.95
C ILE A 276 -1.84 -2.60 7.27
N ILE A 277 -2.70 -3.45 7.78
CA ILE A 277 -3.16 -3.39 9.17
C ILE A 277 -2.16 -4.23 9.98
N PRO A 278 -1.42 -3.64 10.95
CA PRO A 278 -0.45 -4.39 11.76
C PRO A 278 -1.16 -5.35 12.71
N GLU A 279 -0.45 -6.40 13.11
CA GLU A 279 -0.89 -7.29 14.18
C GLU A 279 -0.67 -6.60 15.54
N PHE A 280 -1.69 -6.63 16.43
CA PHE A 280 -1.58 -6.08 17.77
C PHE A 280 -1.33 -7.18 18.79
N THR A 281 -0.24 -7.05 19.55
CA THR A 281 0.12 -7.99 20.63
C THR A 281 -0.32 -7.47 22.00
N GLU A 282 -0.38 -8.36 22.99
CA GLU A 282 -0.67 -7.97 24.39
C GLU A 282 0.55 -7.38 25.09
N ASP A 283 1.74 -7.85 24.71
CA ASP A 283 3.00 -7.38 25.22
C ASP A 283 3.38 -6.03 24.60
N SER A 284 4.30 -5.31 25.21
CA SER A 284 4.79 -4.01 24.71
C SER A 284 6.00 -4.21 23.77
N ASP A 285 5.88 -5.14 22.81
CA ASP A 285 6.90 -5.44 21.82
C ASP A 285 6.62 -4.68 20.51
N LEU A 286 7.67 -4.41 19.76
CA LEU A 286 7.59 -3.72 18.47
C LEU A 286 8.37 -4.49 17.42
N THR A 287 7.67 -4.98 16.40
CA THR A 287 8.27 -5.59 15.21
C THR A 287 7.83 -4.84 13.97
N LEU A 288 8.73 -4.14 13.32
CA LEU A 288 8.48 -3.45 12.06
C LEU A 288 9.20 -4.22 10.93
N LYS A 289 8.47 -4.56 9.87
CA LYS A 289 8.99 -5.25 8.69
C LYS A 289 8.85 -4.35 7.47
N LYS A 290 9.98 -3.92 6.90
CA LYS A 290 10.05 -2.99 5.77
C LYS A 290 9.06 -1.84 5.91
N CYS A 291 9.14 -1.14 7.04
CA CYS A 291 8.24 -0.07 7.39
C CYS A 291 8.75 1.26 6.84
N TYR A 292 7.96 1.92 6.01
CA TYR A 292 8.32 3.17 5.35
C TYR A 292 7.81 4.39 6.13
N HIS A 293 8.48 5.52 5.96
CA HIS A 293 8.01 6.79 6.50
C HIS A 293 6.86 7.34 5.62
N PRO A 294 5.61 7.43 6.14
CA PRO A 294 4.44 7.69 5.31
C PRO A 294 4.42 9.06 4.63
N LEU A 295 5.08 10.07 5.21
CA LEU A 295 5.15 11.40 4.62
C LEU A 295 6.21 11.50 3.52
N LEU A 296 7.26 10.67 3.56
CA LEU A 296 8.29 10.65 2.53
C LEU A 296 7.87 9.87 1.29
N LEU A 297 6.93 8.93 1.45
CA LEU A 297 6.36 8.20 0.31
C LEU A 297 5.59 9.14 -0.62
N GLY A 298 5.94 9.13 -1.89
CA GLY A 298 5.37 10.00 -2.93
C GLY A 298 6.05 11.35 -3.08
N GLU A 299 6.93 11.77 -2.12
CA GLU A 299 7.75 12.97 -2.25
C GLU A 299 9.16 12.66 -2.76
N LYS A 300 9.69 11.48 -2.43
CA LYS A 300 11.01 11.00 -2.85
C LYS A 300 10.89 9.74 -3.68
N GLU A 301 11.71 9.63 -4.71
CA GLU A 301 11.75 8.44 -5.58
C GLU A 301 12.21 7.18 -4.84
N ASN A 302 13.16 7.32 -3.92
CA ASN A 302 13.70 6.23 -3.12
C ASN A 302 13.55 6.54 -1.63
N VAL A 303 12.65 5.85 -0.94
CA VAL A 303 12.50 5.88 0.51
C VAL A 303 12.98 4.55 1.06
N GLU A 304 13.97 4.58 1.93
CA GLU A 304 14.49 3.36 2.57
C GLU A 304 13.54 2.90 3.70
N PRO A 305 13.12 1.64 3.71
CA PRO A 305 12.29 1.09 4.78
C PRO A 305 13.14 0.69 5.97
N ILE A 306 12.54 0.64 7.14
CA ILE A 306 13.18 0.13 8.36
C ILE A 306 12.69 -1.27 8.70
N ASP A 307 13.61 -2.11 9.15
CA ASP A 307 13.37 -3.38 9.83
C ASP A 307 13.83 -3.24 11.29
N LEU A 308 12.93 -3.52 12.24
CA LEU A 308 13.18 -3.32 13.66
C LEU A 308 12.44 -4.37 14.47
N GLU A 309 13.13 -4.98 15.45
CA GLU A 309 12.53 -5.89 16.42
C GLU A 309 13.05 -5.55 17.82
N LEU A 310 12.15 -5.16 18.74
CA LEU A 310 12.46 -4.76 20.11
C LEU A 310 11.36 -5.25 21.06
N GLY A 311 11.72 -5.51 22.30
CA GLY A 311 10.81 -5.80 23.40
C GLY A 311 10.99 -7.16 24.03
N THR A 312 11.21 -8.23 23.26
CA THR A 312 11.31 -9.60 23.78
C THR A 312 12.60 -9.83 24.57
N LYS A 313 13.70 -9.36 24.08
CA LYS A 313 15.03 -9.50 24.68
C LYS A 313 15.61 -8.14 25.04
N GLU A 314 15.73 -7.28 24.05
CA GLU A 314 16.24 -5.92 24.17
C GLU A 314 15.07 -4.93 24.17
N ARG A 315 15.01 -4.09 25.21
CA ARG A 315 14.00 -3.05 25.35
C ARG A 315 14.53 -1.64 25.09
N ILE A 316 15.83 -1.49 24.93
CA ILE A 316 16.48 -0.22 24.65
C ILE A 316 17.33 -0.35 23.39
N LEU A 317 17.02 0.43 22.37
CA LEU A 317 17.84 0.61 21.17
C LEU A 317 18.51 1.99 21.24
N LEU A 318 19.85 2.00 21.28
CA LEU A 318 20.64 3.22 21.18
C LEU A 318 21.18 3.39 19.76
N ILE A 319 20.68 4.39 19.04
CA ILE A 319 21.04 4.66 17.66
C ILE A 319 22.20 5.67 17.64
N SER A 320 23.26 5.33 16.95
CA SER A 320 24.43 6.19 16.77
C SER A 320 24.77 6.39 15.29
N GLY A 321 25.59 7.38 15.01
CA GLY A 321 25.96 7.74 13.64
C GLY A 321 26.06 9.26 13.46
N PRO A 322 26.49 9.75 12.27
CA PRO A 322 26.62 11.18 11.99
C PRO A 322 25.26 11.93 12.10
N ASN A 323 25.30 13.23 12.42
CA ASN A 323 24.06 14.02 12.58
C ASN A 323 23.17 14.04 11.31
N ALA A 324 23.78 14.08 10.13
CA ALA A 324 23.08 13.96 8.85
C ALA A 324 22.72 12.51 8.47
N GLY A 325 22.93 11.50 9.33
CA GLY A 325 22.76 10.09 9.03
C GLY A 325 21.31 9.58 9.05
N GLY A 326 20.32 10.41 9.40
CA GLY A 326 18.91 10.03 9.39
C GLY A 326 18.38 9.49 10.72
N LYS A 327 19.07 9.67 11.85
CA LYS A 327 18.62 9.24 13.19
C LYS A 327 17.25 9.79 13.56
N THR A 328 17.06 11.10 13.42
CA THR A 328 15.77 11.81 13.66
C THR A 328 14.67 11.30 12.74
N VAL A 329 15.00 11.03 11.46
CA VAL A 329 14.04 10.48 10.48
C VAL A 329 13.58 9.10 10.89
N LEU A 330 14.48 8.26 11.41
CA LEU A 330 14.16 6.94 11.92
C LEU A 330 13.23 7.02 13.14
N LEU A 331 13.53 7.88 14.12
CA LEU A 331 12.67 8.11 15.28
C LEU A 331 11.27 8.60 14.86
N LYS A 332 11.21 9.56 13.93
CA LYS A 332 9.94 10.04 13.34
C LYS A 332 9.20 8.93 12.61
N ASN A 333 9.90 8.07 11.86
CA ASN A 333 9.31 6.93 11.15
C ASN A 333 8.66 5.93 12.12
N VAL A 334 9.36 5.51 13.16
CA VAL A 334 8.80 4.62 14.19
C VAL A 334 7.59 5.29 14.86
N GLY A 335 7.76 6.52 15.32
CA GLY A 335 6.72 7.27 16.04
C GLY A 335 5.45 7.45 15.22
N ILE A 336 5.55 7.90 13.96
CA ILE A 336 4.38 8.16 13.11
C ILE A 336 3.63 6.88 12.77
N ASN A 337 4.33 5.76 12.50
CA ASN A 337 3.68 4.50 12.18
C ASN A 337 2.99 3.89 13.41
N VAL A 338 3.61 3.94 14.60
CA VAL A 338 2.97 3.47 15.82
C VAL A 338 1.76 4.34 16.17
N LEU A 339 1.88 5.68 16.15
CA LEU A 339 0.74 6.58 16.42
C LEU A 339 -0.38 6.41 15.40
N SER A 340 -0.07 6.26 14.11
CA SER A 340 -1.05 6.00 13.05
C SER A 340 -1.82 4.71 13.33
N SER A 341 -1.13 3.65 13.68
CA SER A 341 -1.76 2.37 14.02
C SER A 341 -2.66 2.49 15.25
N LEU A 342 -2.22 3.22 16.27
CA LEU A 342 -3.02 3.49 17.46
C LEU A 342 -4.25 4.36 17.15
N ALA A 343 -4.20 5.21 16.13
CA ALA A 343 -5.32 6.00 15.63
C ALA A 343 -6.25 5.24 14.65
N GLY A 344 -6.01 3.95 14.38
CA GLY A 344 -6.80 3.16 13.44
C GLY A 344 -6.49 3.46 11.98
N ILE A 345 -5.27 3.87 11.67
CA ILE A 345 -4.78 4.16 10.33
C ILE A 345 -3.81 3.05 9.89
N PRO A 346 -4.01 2.43 8.71
CA PRO A 346 -3.07 1.46 8.14
C PRO A 346 -1.70 2.08 7.88
N ILE A 347 -0.65 1.27 7.96
CA ILE A 347 0.74 1.73 7.84
C ILE A 347 1.46 1.13 6.63
N PRO A 348 2.36 1.87 5.96
CA PRO A 348 3.13 1.37 4.84
C PRO A 348 4.25 0.44 5.32
N ALA A 349 3.93 -0.83 5.50
CA ALA A 349 4.84 -1.87 5.99
C ALA A 349 4.53 -3.22 5.32
N LYS A 350 5.36 -4.24 5.59
CA LYS A 350 5.09 -5.62 5.15
C LYS A 350 4.40 -6.45 6.23
N GLU A 351 3.73 -7.51 5.77
CA GLU A 351 3.14 -8.53 6.65
C GLU A 351 4.17 -9.08 7.66
N GLY A 352 3.70 -9.38 8.86
CA GLY A 352 4.54 -9.74 10.00
C GLY A 352 4.97 -8.54 10.85
N THR A 353 4.52 -7.33 10.54
CA THR A 353 4.65 -6.15 11.41
C THR A 353 3.71 -6.27 12.59
N LYS A 354 4.26 -6.13 13.81
CA LYS A 354 3.54 -6.24 15.09
C LYS A 354 3.74 -5.00 15.92
N ILE A 355 2.67 -4.51 16.51
CA ILE A 355 2.68 -3.35 17.40
C ILE A 355 2.11 -3.76 18.75
N GLY A 356 2.91 -3.54 19.77
CA GLY A 356 2.55 -3.85 21.16
C GLY A 356 1.41 -3.02 21.71
N SER A 357 0.95 -3.42 22.90
CA SER A 357 -0.12 -2.75 23.62
C SER A 357 0.37 -1.49 24.31
N PHE A 358 0.83 -0.50 23.53
CA PHE A 358 1.26 0.80 24.07
C PHE A 358 0.06 1.62 24.50
N THR A 359 0.12 2.11 25.76
CA THR A 359 -0.87 3.04 26.32
C THR A 359 -0.45 4.50 26.15
N ASN A 360 0.85 4.76 26.09
CA ASN A 360 1.40 6.09 25.89
C ASN A 360 2.64 6.04 25.00
N ILE A 361 2.81 7.08 24.20
CA ILE A 361 4.04 7.33 23.44
C ILE A 361 4.55 8.70 23.86
N SER A 362 5.74 8.73 24.41
CA SER A 362 6.42 9.94 24.89
C SER A 362 7.73 10.14 24.12
N GLY A 363 8.19 11.37 24.00
CA GLY A 363 9.48 11.60 23.38
C GLY A 363 9.92 13.04 23.36
N ILE A 364 11.19 13.20 23.04
CA ILE A 364 11.82 14.47 22.73
C ILE A 364 12.47 14.30 21.37
N ILE A 365 11.94 14.99 20.37
CA ILE A 365 12.47 15.01 19.01
C ILE A 365 12.72 16.47 18.68
N GLU A 366 13.94 16.81 18.28
CA GLU A 366 14.29 18.19 17.96
C GLU A 366 13.82 18.53 16.53
N ASP A 367 13.17 19.69 16.41
CA ASP A 367 12.93 20.36 15.13
C ASP A 367 13.85 21.57 15.02
N GLU A 368 14.60 21.69 13.94
CA GLU A 368 15.53 22.83 13.68
C GLU A 368 14.84 24.21 13.71
N GLN A 369 13.51 24.26 13.73
CA GLN A 369 12.74 25.50 13.67
C GLN A 369 12.22 26.02 15.02
N SER A 370 12.43 25.32 16.14
CA SER A 370 11.90 25.74 17.45
C SER A 370 12.85 26.62 18.28
N MET A 371 13.69 27.41 17.65
CA MET A 371 14.65 28.32 18.34
C MET A 371 14.01 29.55 19.03
N GLU A 372 12.69 29.68 19.11
CA GLU A 372 12.02 30.87 19.60
C GLU A 372 11.71 30.91 21.10
N GLU A 373 11.94 29.88 21.89
CA GLU A 373 11.71 29.91 23.33
C GLU A 373 13.02 30.08 24.12
N ASN A 374 13.17 31.27 24.73
CA ASN A 374 14.31 31.77 25.49
C ASN A 374 14.66 31.06 26.83
N LEU A 375 14.34 29.78 26.98
CA LEU A 375 14.90 28.93 28.05
C LEU A 375 16.12 28.23 27.51
N SER A 376 17.23 28.16 28.24
CA SER A 376 18.41 27.40 27.80
C SER A 376 17.95 26.02 27.33
N SER A 377 18.38 25.59 26.15
CA SER A 377 17.96 24.33 25.50
C SER A 377 18.03 23.11 26.45
N PHE A 378 19.04 23.09 27.32
CA PHE A 378 19.22 22.03 28.34
C PHE A 378 18.14 22.06 29.43
N SER A 379 17.75 23.24 29.96
CA SER A 379 16.74 23.31 31.03
C SER A 379 15.37 22.83 30.53
N SER A 380 14.96 23.21 29.34
CA SER A 380 13.70 22.74 28.73
C SER A 380 13.74 21.23 28.47
N TYR A 381 14.87 20.71 28.02
CA TYR A 381 15.10 19.27 27.86
C TYR A 381 14.91 18.52 29.18
N ILE A 382 15.50 18.97 30.28
CA ILE A 382 15.36 18.36 31.61
C ILE A 382 13.90 18.40 32.12
N VAL A 383 13.16 19.48 31.88
CA VAL A 383 11.73 19.55 32.23
C VAL A 383 10.91 18.53 31.49
N ARG A 384 11.16 18.36 30.18
CA ARG A 384 10.50 17.32 29.37
C ARG A 384 10.87 15.90 29.83
N LEU A 385 12.16 15.64 30.11
CA LEU A 385 12.61 14.36 30.68
C LEU A 385 11.93 14.03 32.00
N LYS A 386 11.81 15.01 32.90
CA LYS A 386 11.11 14.82 34.20
C LYS A 386 9.68 14.37 33.99
N LYS A 387 8.97 14.94 33.00
CA LYS A 387 7.61 14.55 32.65
C LYS A 387 7.60 13.09 32.13
N ILE A 388 8.48 12.76 31.19
CA ILE A 388 8.61 11.38 30.65
C ILE A 388 8.86 10.39 31.78
N LEU A 389 9.80 10.68 32.67
CA LEU A 389 10.11 9.82 33.83
C LEU A 389 8.92 9.61 34.75
N SER A 390 8.07 10.63 34.94
CA SER A 390 6.88 10.50 35.80
C SER A 390 5.76 9.67 35.19
N GLU A 391 5.69 9.62 33.84
CA GLU A 391 4.67 8.90 33.08
C GLU A 391 5.14 7.52 32.58
N ALA A 392 6.43 7.21 32.73
CA ALA A 392 7.03 5.97 32.20
C ALA A 392 6.57 4.73 32.96
N ASP A 393 6.13 3.73 32.23
CA ASP A 393 5.74 2.38 32.66
C ASP A 393 6.12 1.31 31.60
N ASP A 394 5.74 0.07 31.82
CA ASP A 394 6.03 -1.07 30.96
C ASP A 394 5.26 -1.06 29.62
N LYS A 395 4.26 -0.19 29.46
CA LYS A 395 3.46 0.01 28.25
C LYS A 395 3.75 1.33 27.55
N ASN A 396 4.89 1.93 27.84
CA ASN A 396 5.29 3.19 27.25
C ASN A 396 6.37 2.97 26.17
N LEU A 397 6.17 3.58 24.99
CA LEU A 397 7.21 3.74 23.97
C LEU A 397 7.82 5.14 24.12
N ILE A 398 9.14 5.19 24.31
CA ILE A 398 9.88 6.43 24.54
C ILE A 398 10.86 6.66 23.38
N LEU A 399 10.76 7.83 22.73
CA LEU A 399 11.60 8.25 21.62
C LEU A 399 12.43 9.46 22.05
N LEU A 400 13.76 9.30 22.10
CA LEU A 400 14.68 10.35 22.55
C LEU A 400 15.68 10.68 21.45
N ASP A 401 15.64 11.90 20.94
CA ASP A 401 16.65 12.39 20.01
C ASP A 401 17.72 13.18 20.78
N GLU A 402 18.95 13.16 20.27
CA GLU A 402 20.14 13.82 20.82
C GLU A 402 20.37 13.60 22.33
N LEU A 403 20.18 12.33 22.77
CA LEU A 403 20.32 11.95 24.18
C LEU A 403 21.71 12.34 24.72
N GLY A 404 21.72 13.22 25.75
CA GLY A 404 22.92 13.73 26.40
C GLY A 404 23.59 14.87 25.66
N GLY A 405 23.02 15.36 24.53
CA GLY A 405 23.44 16.58 23.87
C GLY A 405 23.18 17.83 24.71
N ASN A 406 23.53 18.98 24.20
CA ASN A 406 23.26 20.30 24.81
C ASN A 406 23.90 20.58 26.18
N THR A 407 24.89 19.77 26.63
CA THR A 407 25.66 19.97 27.86
C THR A 407 27.09 19.43 27.69
N ASP A 408 27.90 19.51 28.76
CA ASP A 408 29.23 18.88 28.78
C ASP A 408 29.12 17.37 28.43
N PRO A 409 29.93 16.83 27.52
CA PRO A 409 29.81 15.44 27.07
C PRO A 409 29.98 14.41 28.18
N VAL A 410 30.78 14.69 29.22
CA VAL A 410 30.98 13.77 30.35
C VAL A 410 29.76 13.75 31.26
N GLU A 411 29.25 14.92 31.63
CA GLU A 411 28.03 15.07 32.44
C GLU A 411 26.80 14.56 31.68
N GLY A 412 26.67 14.91 30.39
CA GLY A 412 25.61 14.44 29.52
C GLY A 412 25.57 12.93 29.39
N SER A 413 26.74 12.28 29.24
CA SER A 413 26.86 10.82 29.21
C SER A 413 26.42 10.19 30.52
N ALA A 414 26.92 10.70 31.66
CA ALA A 414 26.60 10.15 32.98
C ALA A 414 25.07 10.26 33.29
N LEU A 415 24.46 11.42 33.02
CA LEU A 415 23.02 11.63 33.17
C LEU A 415 22.21 10.71 32.26
N SER A 416 22.64 10.51 31.02
CA SER A 416 21.96 9.66 30.05
C SER A 416 22.01 8.19 30.45
N ILE A 417 23.14 7.68 30.95
CA ILE A 417 23.28 6.33 31.50
C ILE A 417 22.30 6.14 32.65
N ALA A 418 22.29 7.05 33.62
CA ALA A 418 21.37 6.98 34.75
C ALA A 418 19.90 7.01 34.35
N LEU A 419 19.56 7.80 33.32
CA LEU A 419 18.22 7.88 32.72
C LEU A 419 17.83 6.54 32.09
N LEU A 420 18.67 5.98 31.21
CA LEU A 420 18.40 4.71 30.53
C LEU A 420 18.19 3.59 31.55
N ASN A 421 19.00 3.49 32.60
CA ASN A 421 18.84 2.52 33.66
C ASN A 421 17.53 2.68 34.43
N THR A 422 17.16 3.92 34.73
CA THR A 422 15.89 4.21 35.41
C THR A 422 14.69 3.81 34.55
N LEU A 423 14.71 4.15 33.27
CA LEU A 423 13.63 3.82 32.33
C LEU A 423 13.58 2.30 32.04
N GLN A 424 14.74 1.63 31.99
CA GLN A 424 14.82 0.17 31.87
C GLN A 424 14.17 -0.52 33.08
N SER A 425 14.46 -0.04 34.31
CA SER A 425 13.85 -0.58 35.54
C SER A 425 12.32 -0.43 35.58
N LYS A 426 11.78 0.55 34.86
CA LYS A 426 10.33 0.76 34.68
C LYS A 426 9.73 -0.12 33.56
N GLY A 427 10.55 -0.83 32.80
CA GLY A 427 10.12 -1.72 31.73
C GLY A 427 9.70 -1.02 30.46
N SER A 428 9.95 0.28 30.27
CA SER A 428 9.59 1.01 29.06
C SER A 428 10.36 0.52 27.82
N LEU A 429 9.76 0.61 26.65
CA LEU A 429 10.45 0.39 25.37
C LEU A 429 11.06 1.72 24.89
N ILE A 430 12.37 1.73 24.62
CA ILE A 430 13.10 2.98 24.38
C ILE A 430 13.86 2.89 23.06
N ILE A 431 13.73 3.94 22.25
CA ILE A 431 14.60 4.17 21.09
C ILE A 431 15.24 5.55 21.27
N ALA A 432 16.53 5.57 21.46
CA ALA A 432 17.28 6.80 21.72
C ALA A 432 18.36 7.00 20.65
N ALA A 433 18.53 8.23 20.20
CA ALA A 433 19.62 8.61 19.31
C ALA A 433 20.66 9.44 20.06
N THR A 434 21.93 9.19 19.83
CA THR A 434 23.05 9.92 20.44
C THR A 434 24.25 10.01 19.53
N HIS A 435 25.10 10.98 19.80
CA HIS A 435 26.44 11.09 19.22
C HIS A 435 27.56 10.81 20.24
N LEU A 436 27.21 10.54 21.52
CA LEU A 436 28.17 10.38 22.61
C LEU A 436 28.73 8.95 22.64
N SER A 437 30.04 8.79 22.45
CA SER A 437 30.74 7.50 22.44
C SER A 437 30.64 6.72 23.76
N PRO A 438 30.70 7.34 24.99
CA PRO A 438 30.59 6.60 26.23
C PRO A 438 29.27 5.83 26.39
N LEU A 439 28.16 6.35 25.82
CA LEU A 439 26.86 5.64 25.86
C LEU A 439 26.88 4.36 25.01
N LYS A 440 27.58 4.40 23.87
CA LYS A 440 27.67 3.24 22.96
C LYS A 440 28.38 2.07 23.66
N PHE A 441 29.48 2.35 24.34
CA PHE A 441 30.24 1.34 25.09
C PHE A 441 29.43 0.81 26.27
N TYR A 442 28.76 1.70 27.00
CA TYR A 442 27.90 1.30 28.11
C TYR A 442 26.78 0.34 27.67
N VAL A 443 26.09 0.64 26.58
CA VAL A 443 25.00 -0.19 26.04
C VAL A 443 25.48 -1.56 25.58
N GLU A 444 26.74 -1.65 25.07
CA GLU A 444 27.30 -2.93 24.63
C GLU A 444 27.52 -3.91 25.79
N GLU A 445 27.77 -3.40 27.00
CA GLU A 445 28.02 -4.19 28.21
C GLU A 445 26.74 -4.51 28.97
N GLN A 446 25.57 -3.94 28.63
CA GLN A 446 24.36 -4.08 29.39
C GLN A 446 23.36 -5.06 28.76
N GLU A 447 22.83 -6.00 29.55
CA GLU A 447 21.73 -6.85 29.14
C GLU A 447 20.44 -6.05 28.94
N GLY A 448 19.66 -6.38 27.91
CA GLY A 448 18.40 -5.72 27.58
C GLY A 448 18.54 -4.39 26.84
N MET A 449 19.78 -4.02 26.49
CA MET A 449 20.10 -2.88 25.65
C MET A 449 20.83 -3.35 24.39
N ILE A 450 20.66 -2.64 23.27
CA ILE A 450 21.33 -2.96 22.01
C ILE A 450 21.72 -1.67 21.28
N ASN A 451 22.90 -1.69 20.66
CA ASN A 451 23.35 -0.61 19.79
C ASN A 451 22.75 -0.75 18.37
N GLY A 452 22.56 0.39 17.72
CA GLY A 452 22.23 0.48 16.31
C GLY A 452 23.04 1.57 15.62
N ALA A 453 23.43 1.33 14.38
CA ALA A 453 24.14 2.31 13.56
C ALA A 453 23.29 2.74 12.36
N MET A 454 23.26 4.05 12.08
CA MET A 454 22.80 4.54 10.80
C MET A 454 23.93 4.42 9.78
N GLU A 455 23.70 3.67 8.71
CA GLU A 455 24.68 3.49 7.64
C GLU A 455 24.87 4.82 6.88
N TYR A 456 26.13 5.12 6.54
CA TYR A 456 26.49 6.34 5.83
C TYR A 456 27.58 6.03 4.78
N GLU A 457 27.26 6.22 3.49
CA GLU A 457 28.19 6.06 2.37
C GLU A 457 28.11 7.29 1.47
N ASN A 458 29.11 8.14 1.43
CA ASN A 458 29.09 9.38 0.65
C ASN A 458 27.80 10.23 0.81
N GLY A 459 27.00 9.91 1.82
CA GLY A 459 25.69 10.46 2.15
C GLY A 459 24.89 9.49 3.03
N PRO A 460 23.76 9.95 3.62
CA PRO A 460 22.88 9.09 4.42
C PRO A 460 22.20 8.04 3.54
N THR A 461 22.38 6.77 3.86
CA THR A 461 21.64 5.66 3.22
C THR A 461 20.28 5.42 3.87
N TYR A 462 20.06 5.97 5.08
CA TYR A 462 18.89 5.75 5.94
C TYR A 462 18.68 4.30 6.39
N HIS A 463 19.67 3.45 6.20
CA HIS A 463 19.64 2.06 6.60
C HIS A 463 20.10 1.89 8.06
N LEU A 464 19.29 1.16 8.87
CA LEU A 464 19.61 0.83 10.26
C LEU A 464 20.31 -0.52 10.35
N GLN A 465 21.48 -0.55 10.97
CA GLN A 465 22.20 -1.77 11.36
C GLN A 465 22.08 -1.98 12.86
N ILE A 466 21.41 -3.05 13.30
CA ILE A 466 21.21 -3.39 14.71
C ILE A 466 22.36 -4.30 15.16
N GLY A 467 22.79 -4.15 16.43
CA GLY A 467 23.87 -4.94 17.04
C GLY A 467 25.29 -4.39 16.81
N ILE A 468 25.42 -3.20 16.24
CA ILE A 468 26.71 -2.55 16.03
C ILE A 468 26.58 -1.07 16.39
N PRO A 469 27.48 -0.51 17.20
CA PRO A 469 27.54 0.93 17.41
C PRO A 469 28.03 1.65 16.13
N GLY A 470 27.48 2.81 15.83
CA GLY A 470 27.93 3.65 14.70
C GLY A 470 29.21 4.41 15.04
N GLY A 471 30.18 4.45 14.12
CA GLY A 471 31.38 5.25 14.24
C GLY A 471 31.12 6.76 14.13
N SER A 472 31.94 7.56 14.79
CA SER A 472 31.93 9.02 14.66
C SER A 472 32.70 9.39 13.38
N ARG A 473 32.04 9.90 12.36
CA ARG A 473 32.66 10.20 11.05
C ARG A 473 32.91 11.70 10.80
N ALA A 474 33.05 12.50 11.86
CA ALA A 474 33.24 13.95 11.71
C ALA A 474 34.49 14.28 10.86
N ILE A 475 35.61 13.62 11.08
CA ILE A 475 36.82 13.82 10.30
C ILE A 475 36.69 13.33 8.87
N ALA A 476 36.12 12.14 8.64
CA ALA A 476 35.86 11.63 7.28
C ALA A 476 34.88 12.52 6.51
N THR A 477 33.87 13.04 7.18
CA THR A 477 32.91 13.99 6.57
C THR A 477 33.62 15.31 6.22
N ALA A 478 34.45 15.86 7.10
CA ALA A 478 35.26 17.06 6.84
C ALA A 478 36.21 16.89 5.65
N GLU A 479 36.85 15.70 5.55
CA GLU A 479 37.68 15.34 4.40
C GLU A 479 36.91 15.28 3.10
N THR A 480 35.71 14.67 3.11
CA THR A 480 34.81 14.57 1.95
C THR A 480 34.29 15.94 1.52
N LEU A 481 34.02 16.85 2.46
CA LEU A 481 33.59 18.22 2.19
C LEU A 481 34.75 19.14 1.77
N GLY A 482 35.98 18.62 1.67
CA GLY A 482 37.13 19.35 1.11
C GLY A 482 37.89 20.20 2.12
N LEU A 483 37.84 19.92 3.43
CA LEU A 483 38.70 20.57 4.42
C LEU A 483 40.17 20.23 4.10
N PRO A 484 41.11 21.22 4.16
CA PRO A 484 42.53 21.00 3.86
C PRO A 484 43.11 19.84 4.67
N ARG A 485 43.87 18.96 3.98
CA ARG A 485 44.46 17.76 4.60
C ARG A 485 45.35 18.06 5.81
N GLU A 486 46.05 19.21 5.78
CA GLU A 486 46.89 19.66 6.91
C GLU A 486 46.06 19.80 8.20
N ILE A 487 44.85 20.35 8.12
CA ILE A 487 43.95 20.50 9.28
C ILE A 487 43.43 19.11 9.73
N ILE A 488 43.11 18.26 8.78
CA ILE A 488 42.65 16.89 9.07
C ILE A 488 43.77 16.08 9.80
N ASP A 489 44.99 16.15 9.28
CA ASP A 489 46.13 15.42 9.86
C ASP A 489 46.52 15.96 11.24
N ASP A 490 46.39 17.26 11.44
CA ASP A 490 46.58 17.86 12.77
C ASP A 490 45.46 17.47 13.73
N ALA A 491 44.19 17.49 13.32
CA ALA A 491 43.07 17.06 14.14
C ALA A 491 43.21 15.59 14.61
N LYS A 492 43.69 14.70 13.74
CA LYS A 492 43.95 13.29 14.09
C LYS A 492 44.96 13.12 15.20
N LYS A 493 45.92 14.05 15.36
CA LYS A 493 46.93 13.98 16.43
C LYS A 493 46.38 14.31 17.82
N PHE A 494 45.25 15.00 17.90
CA PHE A 494 44.59 15.38 19.15
C PHE A 494 43.54 14.38 19.61
N ILE A 495 43.26 13.32 18.83
CA ILE A 495 42.35 12.26 19.23
C ILE A 495 43.11 11.26 20.08
N ASP A 496 42.54 10.82 21.21
CA ASP A 496 43.10 9.76 22.04
C ASP A 496 43.24 8.47 21.23
N SER A 497 44.42 7.86 21.25
CA SER A 497 44.77 6.71 20.43
C SER A 497 43.86 5.50 20.71
N GLU A 498 43.46 5.27 21.96
CA GLU A 498 42.59 4.15 22.31
C GLU A 498 41.15 4.34 21.75
N VAL A 499 40.61 5.55 21.82
CA VAL A 499 39.32 5.91 21.26
C VAL A 499 39.32 5.80 19.73
N PHE A 500 40.40 6.26 19.09
CA PHE A 500 40.56 6.20 17.64
C PHE A 500 40.69 4.76 17.13
N GLU A 501 41.43 3.88 17.82
CA GLU A 501 41.51 2.47 17.47
C GLU A 501 40.18 1.74 17.62
N ALA A 502 39.42 2.04 18.70
CA ALA A 502 38.07 1.50 18.90
C ALA A 502 37.08 1.94 17.82
N GLU A 503 37.11 3.21 17.43
CA GLU A 503 36.24 3.73 16.33
C GLU A 503 36.58 3.13 14.97
N ASN A 504 37.88 2.92 14.66
CA ASN A 504 38.31 2.25 13.43
C ASN A 504 37.86 0.78 13.41
N LEU A 505 37.91 0.07 14.54
CA LEU A 505 37.42 -1.31 14.63
C LEU A 505 35.91 -1.40 14.41
N ILE A 506 35.16 -0.46 14.98
CA ILE A 506 33.69 -0.33 14.76
C ILE A 506 33.39 -0.12 13.27
N GLU A 507 34.17 0.72 12.58
CA GLU A 507 33.99 0.97 11.14
C GLU A 507 34.27 -0.29 10.31
N GLU A 508 35.34 -1.02 10.64
CA GLU A 508 35.69 -2.28 9.97
C GLU A 508 34.60 -3.35 10.17
N LEU A 509 34.07 -3.46 11.38
CA LEU A 509 32.93 -4.35 11.69
C LEU A 509 31.67 -3.95 10.91
N SER A 510 31.39 -2.67 10.80
CA SER A 510 30.22 -2.16 10.02
C SER A 510 30.36 -2.54 8.54
N ILE A 511 31.53 -2.34 7.93
CA ILE A 511 31.81 -2.72 6.53
C ILE A 511 31.66 -4.25 6.34
N ARG A 512 32.15 -5.03 7.28
CA ARG A 512 32.08 -6.50 7.20
C ARG A 512 30.64 -7.01 7.32
N ASN A 513 29.86 -6.44 8.21
CA ASN A 513 28.45 -6.79 8.36
C ASN A 513 27.61 -6.41 7.15
N LYS A 514 27.90 -5.27 6.51
CA LYS A 514 27.26 -4.90 5.24
C LYS A 514 27.49 -5.99 4.19
N LYS A 515 28.74 -6.43 4.02
CA LYS A 515 29.10 -7.46 3.05
C LYS A 515 28.41 -8.80 3.35
N LEU A 516 28.24 -9.15 4.62
CA LEU A 516 27.50 -10.34 5.04
C LEU A 516 26.01 -10.22 4.66
N ARG A 517 25.37 -9.05 4.86
CA ARG A 517 23.97 -8.82 4.46
C ARG A 517 23.76 -8.92 2.96
N GLU A 518 24.63 -8.30 2.16
CA GLU A 518 24.55 -8.40 0.70
C GLU A 518 24.59 -9.87 0.25
N GLN A 519 25.44 -10.68 0.91
CA GLN A 519 25.50 -12.12 0.67
C GLN A 519 24.24 -12.87 1.13
N GLU A 520 23.67 -12.49 2.27
CA GLU A 520 22.41 -13.09 2.76
C GLU A 520 21.23 -12.77 1.84
N GLU A 521 21.11 -11.54 1.34
CA GLU A 521 20.10 -11.16 0.37
C GLU A 521 20.25 -11.93 -0.96
N GLU A 522 21.49 -12.09 -1.43
CA GLU A 522 21.77 -12.89 -2.62
C GLU A 522 21.36 -14.35 -2.42
N ILE A 523 21.65 -14.93 -1.26
CA ILE A 523 21.25 -16.29 -0.89
C ILE A 523 19.72 -16.42 -0.83
N VAL A 524 19.02 -15.43 -0.27
CA VAL A 524 17.54 -15.43 -0.23
C VAL A 524 16.95 -15.39 -1.62
N ASN A 525 17.48 -14.53 -2.50
CA ASN A 525 17.03 -14.43 -3.88
C ASN A 525 17.29 -15.72 -4.66
N LEU A 526 18.49 -16.29 -4.54
CA LEU A 526 18.82 -17.59 -5.16
C LEU A 526 17.93 -18.73 -4.66
N LYS A 527 17.63 -18.78 -3.35
CA LYS A 527 16.71 -19.76 -2.79
C LYS A 527 15.29 -19.63 -3.37
N ARG A 528 14.85 -18.39 -3.60
CA ARG A 528 13.54 -18.13 -4.21
C ARG A 528 13.50 -18.60 -5.65
N GLU A 529 14.49 -18.22 -6.46
CA GLU A 529 14.62 -18.67 -7.86
C GLU A 529 14.70 -20.19 -7.96
N PHE A 530 15.50 -20.82 -7.08
CA PHE A 530 15.61 -22.29 -7.01
C PHE A 530 14.26 -22.92 -6.69
N SER A 531 13.48 -22.36 -5.75
CA SER A 531 12.18 -22.90 -5.40
C SER A 531 11.15 -22.79 -6.54
N GLU A 532 11.19 -21.71 -7.31
CA GLU A 532 10.36 -21.51 -8.48
C GLU A 532 10.72 -22.49 -9.62
N LEU A 533 12.02 -22.62 -9.90
CA LEU A 533 12.54 -23.57 -10.88
C LEU A 533 12.21 -25.02 -10.52
N LYS A 534 12.29 -25.38 -9.24
CA LYS A 534 11.90 -26.69 -8.73
C LYS A 534 10.42 -26.98 -8.96
N LYS A 535 9.54 -26.01 -8.68
CA LYS A 535 8.09 -26.14 -8.94
C LYS A 535 7.80 -26.35 -10.43
N GLU A 536 8.50 -25.63 -11.30
CA GLU A 536 8.37 -25.75 -12.75
C GLU A 536 8.85 -27.14 -13.23
N TYR A 537 9.99 -27.60 -12.71
CA TYR A 537 10.51 -28.94 -13.00
C TYR A 537 9.57 -30.05 -12.57
N ASP A 538 9.03 -29.97 -11.35
CA ASP A 538 8.08 -30.96 -10.82
C ASP A 538 6.79 -31.00 -11.66
N LYS A 539 6.34 -29.85 -12.16
CA LYS A 539 5.18 -29.77 -13.06
C LYS A 539 5.48 -30.42 -14.42
N LYS A 540 6.65 -30.17 -14.99
CA LYS A 540 7.10 -30.79 -16.25
C LYS A 540 7.25 -32.29 -16.08
N MET A 541 7.82 -32.76 -14.97
CA MET A 541 7.96 -34.21 -14.68
C MET A 541 6.60 -34.94 -14.51
N LYS A 542 5.60 -34.29 -13.91
CA LYS A 542 4.23 -34.84 -13.86
C LYS A 542 3.63 -34.97 -15.23
N ASN A 543 3.75 -33.97 -16.09
CA ASN A 543 3.23 -34.02 -17.46
C ASN A 543 3.89 -35.15 -18.28
N VAL A 544 5.23 -35.27 -18.20
CA VAL A 544 5.97 -36.34 -18.89
C VAL A 544 5.50 -37.73 -18.42
N LYS A 545 5.31 -37.94 -17.11
CA LYS A 545 4.79 -39.20 -16.59
C LYS A 545 3.34 -39.53 -17.02
N GLU A 546 2.52 -38.50 -17.20
CA GLU A 546 1.16 -38.66 -17.71
C GLU A 546 1.16 -39.01 -19.19
N GLU A 547 2.02 -38.36 -20.00
CA GLU A 547 2.21 -38.69 -21.42
C GLU A 547 2.75 -40.12 -21.61
N GLU A 548 3.76 -40.50 -20.82
CA GLU A 548 4.30 -41.88 -20.84
C GLU A 548 3.22 -42.90 -20.54
N LYS A 549 2.38 -42.67 -19.52
CA LYS A 549 1.25 -43.55 -19.21
C LYS A 549 0.23 -43.64 -20.35
N LYS A 550 -0.04 -42.51 -21.02
CA LYS A 550 -0.95 -42.47 -22.18
C LYS A 550 -0.41 -43.32 -23.35
N ILE A 551 0.85 -43.09 -23.69
CA ILE A 551 1.52 -43.85 -24.78
C ILE A 551 1.55 -45.33 -24.47
N LEU A 552 1.87 -45.74 -23.23
CA LEU A 552 1.86 -47.12 -22.80
C LEU A 552 0.46 -47.75 -22.89
N LYS A 553 -0.58 -47.01 -22.55
CA LYS A 553 -1.97 -47.46 -22.64
C LYS A 553 -2.39 -47.69 -24.11
N GLU A 554 -2.12 -46.71 -24.97
CA GLU A 554 -2.40 -46.81 -26.40
C GLU A 554 -1.62 -47.93 -27.10
N ALA A 555 -0.35 -48.15 -26.70
CA ALA A 555 0.44 -49.26 -27.22
C ALA A 555 -0.13 -50.63 -26.78
N LYS A 556 -0.61 -50.76 -25.54
CA LYS A 556 -1.27 -51.96 -25.05
C LYS A 556 -2.61 -52.23 -25.76
N GLU A 557 -3.42 -51.20 -25.99
CA GLU A 557 -4.68 -51.33 -26.74
C GLU A 557 -4.41 -51.79 -28.19
N LYS A 558 -3.48 -51.15 -28.89
CA LYS A 558 -3.09 -51.56 -30.25
C LYS A 558 -2.54 -52.99 -30.32
N ALA A 559 -1.72 -53.40 -29.34
CA ALA A 559 -1.24 -54.77 -29.27
C ALA A 559 -2.38 -55.77 -29.02
N SER A 560 -3.35 -55.43 -28.16
CA SER A 560 -4.55 -56.23 -27.92
C SER A 560 -5.41 -56.39 -29.18
N ASP A 561 -5.62 -55.28 -29.93
CA ASP A 561 -6.39 -55.33 -31.18
C ASP A 561 -5.72 -56.16 -32.25
N ILE A 562 -4.40 -56.07 -32.38
CA ILE A 562 -3.62 -56.93 -33.30
C ILE A 562 -3.75 -58.40 -32.92
N LEU A 563 -3.64 -58.73 -31.63
CA LEU A 563 -3.79 -60.11 -31.13
C LEU A 563 -5.21 -60.64 -31.33
N THR A 564 -6.21 -59.85 -31.12
CA THR A 564 -7.62 -60.19 -31.30
C THR A 564 -7.94 -60.43 -32.78
N GLY A 565 -7.44 -59.46 -33.63
CA GLY A 565 -7.54 -59.60 -35.08
C GLY A 565 -6.84 -60.92 -35.63
N ALA A 566 -5.62 -61.17 -35.12
CA ALA A 566 -4.89 -62.41 -35.49
C ALA A 566 -5.61 -63.69 -35.05
N ARG A 567 -6.19 -63.71 -33.83
CA ARG A 567 -7.03 -64.86 -33.35
C ARG A 567 -8.26 -65.03 -34.20
N ALA A 568 -9.00 -63.98 -34.51
CA ALA A 568 -10.18 -64.08 -35.38
C ALA A 568 -9.82 -64.63 -36.80
N THR A 569 -8.68 -64.16 -37.34
CA THR A 569 -8.18 -64.65 -38.63
C THR A 569 -7.80 -66.15 -38.60
N VAL A 570 -7.11 -66.57 -37.52
CA VAL A 570 -6.77 -67.99 -37.31
C VAL A 570 -8.01 -68.80 -37.12
N GLU A 571 -9.01 -68.37 -36.33
CA GLU A 571 -10.27 -69.10 -36.16
C GLU A 571 -11.05 -69.20 -37.46
N LYS A 572 -11.12 -68.11 -38.24
CA LYS A 572 -11.75 -68.15 -39.58
C LYS A 572 -11.07 -69.14 -40.51
N THR A 573 -9.73 -69.14 -40.52
CA THR A 573 -8.95 -70.06 -41.33
C THR A 573 -9.11 -71.54 -40.91
N ILE A 574 -9.17 -71.78 -39.59
CA ILE A 574 -9.43 -73.10 -39.04
C ILE A 574 -10.85 -73.58 -39.43
N LYS A 575 -11.86 -72.71 -39.43
CA LYS A 575 -13.21 -72.94 -39.82
C LYS A 575 -13.28 -73.27 -41.32
N GLU A 576 -12.64 -72.52 -42.17
CA GLU A 576 -12.54 -72.75 -43.64
C GLU A 576 -11.79 -74.00 -43.97
N ILE A 577 -10.74 -74.43 -43.22
CA ILE A 577 -10.03 -75.68 -43.36
C ILE A 577 -10.91 -76.87 -42.92
N LYS A 578 -11.78 -76.73 -41.90
CA LYS A 578 -12.69 -77.73 -41.43
C LYS A 578 -13.89 -77.94 -42.36
N GLU A 579 -14.37 -76.89 -43.00
CA GLU A 579 -15.52 -76.93 -43.92
C GLU A 579 -15.14 -77.41 -45.35
N SER A 580 -13.93 -77.11 -45.81
CA SER A 580 -13.37 -77.61 -47.04
C SER A 580 -12.72 -78.98 -46.74
N LYS A 581 -13.24 -80.12 -47.29
CA LYS A 581 -12.50 -81.40 -47.31
C LYS A 581 -11.18 -81.16 -48.06
N ALA A 582 -10.20 -80.72 -47.36
CA ALA A 582 -8.97 -80.14 -47.88
C ALA A 582 -8.12 -81.24 -48.57
N SER A 583 -7.94 -81.14 -49.87
CA SER A 583 -6.87 -81.80 -50.59
C SER A 583 -5.50 -81.20 -50.12
N ARG A 584 -4.44 -81.97 -50.23
CA ARG A 584 -3.06 -81.61 -49.88
C ARG A 584 -2.61 -80.30 -50.53
N GLU A 585 -3.18 -79.89 -51.66
CA GLU A 585 -2.87 -78.67 -52.38
C GLU A 585 -3.43 -77.40 -51.70
N SER A 586 -4.62 -77.48 -51.07
CA SER A 586 -5.23 -76.38 -50.34
C SER A 586 -4.41 -76.00 -49.09
N ILE A 587 -3.89 -77.00 -48.39
CA ILE A 587 -3.03 -76.81 -47.23
C ILE A 587 -1.68 -76.16 -47.61
N LYS A 588 -1.17 -76.47 -48.79
CA LYS A 588 0.09 -75.84 -49.28
C LYS A 588 -0.11 -74.39 -49.66
N LYS A 589 -1.24 -74.05 -50.27
CA LYS A 589 -1.61 -72.70 -50.64
C LYS A 589 -1.84 -71.80 -49.40
N TYR A 590 -2.47 -72.34 -48.37
CA TYR A 590 -2.64 -71.65 -47.08
C TYR A 590 -1.31 -71.53 -46.33
N LYS A 591 -0.43 -72.49 -46.36
CA LYS A 591 0.90 -72.40 -45.75
C LYS A 591 1.76 -71.32 -46.43
N GLU A 592 1.69 -71.13 -47.73
CA GLU A 592 2.41 -70.09 -48.48
C GLU A 592 1.85 -68.70 -48.22
N THR A 593 0.53 -68.60 -47.96
CA THR A 593 -0.11 -67.31 -47.61
C THR A 593 0.19 -66.85 -46.18
N PHE A 594 0.41 -67.81 -45.22
CA PHE A 594 0.70 -67.49 -43.83
C PHE A 594 2.18 -67.52 -43.48
N ILE A 595 3.05 -68.12 -44.32
CA ILE A 595 4.50 -68.14 -44.02
C ILE A 595 5.29 -66.99 -44.73
N LYS A 596 4.65 -66.25 -45.60
CA LYS A 596 5.18 -65.01 -46.05
C LYS A 596 4.43 -63.88 -45.30
N PRO A 597 4.95 -63.37 -44.15
CA PRO A 597 4.61 -62.05 -43.79
C PRO A 597 5.15 -61.19 -44.92
N SER A 598 4.29 -60.53 -45.67
CA SER A 598 4.68 -59.38 -46.43
C SER A 598 5.16 -58.36 -45.38
N LEU A 599 6.40 -58.46 -45.00
CA LEU A 599 7.17 -57.32 -44.51
C LEU A 599 7.28 -56.40 -45.69
N ASP A 600 6.17 -55.69 -46.01
CA ASP A 600 6.28 -54.41 -46.61
C ASP A 600 7.07 -53.60 -45.57
N LYS A 601 8.38 -53.63 -45.79
CA LYS A 601 9.29 -52.61 -45.30
C LYS A 601 8.89 -51.31 -45.95
N LYS A 602 7.73 -50.75 -45.55
CA LYS A 602 7.68 -49.29 -45.44
C LYS A 602 8.70 -49.00 -44.35
N LYS A 603 9.91 -48.67 -44.80
CA LYS A 603 10.81 -47.84 -44.03
C LYS A 603 9.97 -46.72 -43.42
N VAL A 604 9.55 -46.90 -42.19
CA VAL A 604 9.38 -45.75 -41.35
C VAL A 604 10.81 -45.23 -41.19
N GLU A 605 11.21 -44.36 -42.08
CA GLU A 605 12.32 -43.48 -41.82
C GLU A 605 11.87 -42.74 -40.55
N ALA A 606 12.31 -43.23 -39.42
CA ALA A 606 12.45 -42.42 -38.25
C ALA A 606 13.31 -41.23 -38.75
N GLU A 607 12.67 -40.10 -38.96
CA GLU A 607 13.40 -38.85 -39.09
C GLU A 607 14.37 -38.84 -37.91
N PRO A 608 15.67 -38.71 -38.17
CA PRO A 608 16.61 -38.56 -37.11
C PRO A 608 16.15 -37.29 -36.39
N ILE A 609 15.65 -37.46 -35.16
CA ILE A 609 15.55 -36.34 -34.20
C ILE A 609 16.90 -35.68 -34.31
N LYS A 610 16.94 -34.53 -34.99
CA LYS A 610 18.06 -33.64 -34.97
C LYS A 610 18.30 -33.35 -33.49
N ARG A 611 19.18 -34.11 -32.90
CA ARG A 611 19.83 -33.75 -31.66
C ARG A 611 20.44 -32.39 -31.94
N SER A 612 19.71 -31.33 -31.64
CA SER A 612 20.33 -30.06 -31.36
C SER A 612 21.36 -30.34 -30.31
N GLN A 613 22.61 -30.42 -30.74
CA GLN A 613 23.77 -30.39 -29.87
C GLN A 613 23.89 -28.95 -29.31
N LYS A 614 22.90 -28.50 -28.59
CA LYS A 614 23.13 -27.68 -27.41
C LYS A 614 23.22 -28.69 -26.28
N ALA A 615 24.46 -29.11 -26.02
CA ALA A 615 24.80 -29.73 -24.78
C ALA A 615 24.33 -28.77 -23.67
N ILE A 616 23.15 -29.00 -23.14
CA ILE A 616 22.80 -28.52 -21.83
C ILE A 616 23.75 -29.30 -20.93
N ARG A 617 24.87 -28.65 -20.57
CA ARG A 617 25.67 -29.08 -19.44
C ARG A 617 24.73 -29.00 -18.24
N ILE A 618 24.09 -30.10 -17.91
CA ILE A 618 23.41 -30.28 -16.64
C ILE A 618 24.57 -30.42 -15.64
N ASN A 619 24.95 -29.32 -15.02
CA ASN A 619 25.77 -29.37 -13.83
C ASN A 619 24.93 -30.07 -12.75
N TYR A 620 25.17 -31.35 -12.56
CA TYR A 620 24.77 -32.00 -11.33
C TYR A 620 25.67 -31.44 -10.24
N ASN A 621 25.23 -30.37 -9.56
CA ASN A 621 25.71 -30.09 -8.23
C ASN A 621 25.15 -31.19 -7.31
N VAL A 622 25.88 -32.30 -7.24
CA VAL A 622 25.80 -33.16 -6.08
C VAL A 622 26.44 -32.32 -4.98
N ASP A 623 25.70 -32.01 -3.93
CA ASP A 623 26.24 -31.46 -2.67
C ASP A 623 27.22 -32.51 -2.06
N MET A 624 28.41 -32.64 -2.63
CA MET A 624 29.56 -33.15 -1.94
C MET A 624 30.28 -31.91 -1.44
N ASP A 625 30.32 -31.76 -0.13
CA ASP A 625 31.17 -30.77 0.57
C ASP A 625 32.63 -31.16 0.35
N VAL A 626 33.13 -30.93 -0.87
CA VAL A 626 34.51 -31.21 -1.26
C VAL A 626 35.29 -29.92 -1.05
N PRO A 627 36.23 -29.88 -0.11
CA PRO A 627 37.04 -28.66 0.10
C PRO A 627 37.86 -28.34 -1.16
N LEU A 628 38.09 -27.07 -1.44
CA LEU A 628 38.96 -26.61 -2.54
C LEU A 628 40.42 -26.88 -2.31
N GLU A 629 40.79 -27.29 -1.09
CA GLU A 629 42.15 -27.45 -0.62
C GLU A 629 42.30 -28.74 0.21
N ILE A 630 43.39 -29.47 -0.01
CA ILE A 630 43.77 -30.61 0.82
C ILE A 630 45.14 -30.40 1.43
N SER A 631 45.28 -30.68 2.72
CA SER A 631 46.59 -30.66 3.41
C SER A 631 47.16 -32.09 3.55
N VAL A 632 48.30 -32.32 2.97
CA VAL A 632 49.07 -33.58 3.04
C VAL A 632 50.37 -33.42 3.85
N ARG A 633 50.44 -32.38 4.66
CA ARG A 633 51.61 -32.10 5.55
C ARG A 633 51.75 -33.21 6.57
N GLY A 634 52.98 -33.67 6.76
CA GLY A 634 53.30 -34.71 7.76
C GLY A 634 52.93 -36.13 7.37
N MET A 635 52.39 -36.36 6.15
CA MET A 635 52.08 -37.69 5.64
C MET A 635 53.29 -38.37 5.02
N THR A 636 53.26 -39.71 4.92
CA THR A 636 54.24 -40.45 4.12
C THR A 636 54.03 -40.19 2.62
N LYS A 637 54.98 -40.57 1.76
CA LYS A 637 54.83 -40.38 0.31
C LYS A 637 53.63 -41.13 -0.26
N GLU A 638 53.40 -42.34 0.22
CA GLU A 638 52.35 -43.21 -0.19
C GLU A 638 50.96 -42.66 0.24
N ASP A 639 50.81 -42.32 1.51
CA ASP A 639 49.59 -41.78 2.07
C ASP A 639 49.23 -40.43 1.45
N ALA A 640 50.21 -39.55 1.25
CA ALA A 640 50.01 -38.23 0.63
C ALA A 640 49.52 -38.35 -0.81
N TRP A 641 50.01 -39.33 -1.55
CA TRP A 641 49.50 -39.56 -2.91
C TRP A 641 48.12 -40.16 -2.91
N GLU A 642 47.85 -41.19 -2.07
CA GLU A 642 46.50 -41.78 -1.98
C GLU A 642 45.43 -40.76 -1.58
N ALA A 643 45.74 -39.90 -0.62
CA ALA A 643 44.84 -38.81 -0.23
C ALA A 643 44.62 -37.82 -1.38
N THR A 644 45.70 -37.44 -2.10
CA THR A 644 45.60 -36.52 -3.26
C THR A 644 44.82 -37.15 -4.41
N ASP A 645 45.02 -38.42 -4.70
CA ASP A 645 44.36 -39.18 -5.77
C ASP A 645 42.82 -39.23 -5.56
N LYS A 646 42.40 -39.62 -4.35
CA LYS A 646 40.99 -39.62 -3.94
C LYS A 646 40.38 -38.20 -3.96
N PHE A 647 41.14 -37.18 -3.62
CA PHE A 647 40.73 -35.80 -3.63
C PHE A 647 40.54 -35.27 -5.05
N LEU A 648 41.43 -35.59 -5.98
CA LEU A 648 41.30 -35.23 -7.40
C LEU A 648 40.04 -35.84 -8.03
N ASP A 649 39.68 -37.08 -7.71
CA ASP A 649 38.49 -37.72 -8.18
C ASP A 649 37.22 -36.98 -7.70
N LYS A 650 37.19 -36.64 -6.39
CA LYS A 650 36.08 -35.86 -5.82
C LYS A 650 35.99 -34.46 -6.42
N ALA A 651 37.12 -33.80 -6.63
CA ALA A 651 37.21 -32.48 -7.20
C ALA A 651 36.70 -32.41 -8.66
N ILE A 652 36.99 -33.45 -9.45
CA ILE A 652 36.45 -33.58 -10.82
C ILE A 652 34.96 -33.85 -10.80
N LEU A 653 34.45 -34.71 -9.92
CA LEU A 653 33.03 -34.94 -9.75
C LEU A 653 32.29 -33.69 -9.30
N ALA A 654 32.95 -32.84 -8.49
CA ALA A 654 32.46 -31.53 -8.09
C ALA A 654 32.67 -30.45 -9.16
N ASN A 655 33.25 -30.79 -10.34
CA ASN A 655 33.47 -29.90 -11.48
C ASN A 655 34.38 -28.69 -11.17
N TYR A 656 35.40 -28.88 -10.33
CA TYR A 656 36.37 -27.82 -10.02
C TYR A 656 37.34 -27.61 -11.19
N ASN A 657 37.67 -26.35 -11.49
CA ASN A 657 38.63 -26.00 -12.53
C ASN A 657 40.08 -26.13 -12.00
N SER A 658 40.28 -25.95 -10.68
CA SER A 658 41.60 -26.10 -10.03
C SER A 658 41.41 -26.42 -8.57
N VAL A 659 42.43 -27.09 -7.98
CA VAL A 659 42.48 -27.46 -6.56
C VAL A 659 43.87 -27.18 -5.96
N ARG A 660 43.91 -26.99 -4.66
CA ARG A 660 45.11 -26.63 -3.91
C ARG A 660 45.58 -27.83 -3.08
N ILE A 661 46.85 -28.12 -3.12
CA ILE A 661 47.46 -29.21 -2.37
C ILE A 661 48.57 -28.63 -1.50
N LEU A 662 48.37 -28.64 -0.17
CA LEU A 662 49.33 -28.11 0.82
C LEU A 662 50.25 -29.21 1.28
N HIS A 663 51.50 -29.18 0.86
CA HIS A 663 52.55 -30.14 1.24
C HIS A 663 53.61 -29.56 2.17
N GLY A 664 53.58 -28.22 2.40
CA GLY A 664 54.55 -27.53 3.27
C GLY A 664 55.91 -27.27 2.62
N LYS A 665 56.73 -26.45 3.29
CA LYS A 665 58.09 -26.02 2.84
C LYS A 665 59.20 -26.88 3.41
N GLY A 666 58.95 -28.11 3.94
CA GLY A 666 59.97 -28.96 4.59
C GLY A 666 61.04 -29.48 3.64
N SER A 667 61.34 -30.77 3.72
CA SER A 667 62.47 -31.43 2.97
C SER A 667 62.26 -31.53 1.45
N TRP A 668 61.25 -30.87 0.88
CA TRP A 668 60.84 -30.88 -0.56
C TRP A 668 60.44 -32.25 -1.11
N ILE A 669 60.52 -33.29 -0.30
CA ILE A 669 60.25 -34.68 -0.69
C ILE A 669 58.82 -34.87 -1.18
N LEU A 670 57.83 -34.36 -0.45
CA LEU A 670 56.42 -34.45 -0.82
C LEU A 670 56.09 -33.57 -2.05
N ARG A 671 56.64 -32.37 -2.11
CA ARG A 671 56.47 -31.49 -3.28
C ARG A 671 56.98 -32.17 -4.56
N ASN A 672 58.20 -32.64 -4.55
CA ASN A 672 58.82 -33.25 -5.75
C ASN A 672 58.02 -34.47 -6.21
N MET A 673 57.64 -35.36 -5.30
CA MET A 673 56.83 -36.53 -5.59
C MET A 673 55.45 -36.15 -6.15
N LEU A 674 54.71 -35.19 -5.50
CA LEU A 674 53.41 -34.75 -5.95
C LEU A 674 53.51 -34.07 -7.31
N CYS A 675 54.44 -33.15 -7.53
CA CYS A 675 54.65 -32.50 -8.83
C CYS A 675 54.97 -33.50 -9.94
N GLU A 676 55.76 -34.54 -9.69
CA GLU A 676 56.05 -35.55 -10.68
C GLU A 676 54.83 -36.39 -11.04
N LYS A 677 54.03 -36.83 -10.03
CA LYS A 677 52.84 -37.64 -10.24
C LYS A 677 51.70 -36.83 -10.88
N LEU A 678 51.46 -35.57 -10.42
CA LEU A 678 50.45 -34.70 -10.97
C LEU A 678 50.70 -34.34 -12.43
N LYS A 679 51.96 -34.14 -12.88
CA LYS A 679 52.33 -33.91 -14.27
C LYS A 679 52.00 -35.09 -15.19
N LYS A 680 52.04 -36.32 -14.63
CA LYS A 680 51.74 -37.57 -15.38
C LYS A 680 50.22 -37.94 -15.31
N ASP A 681 49.45 -37.27 -14.45
CA ASP A 681 48.04 -37.57 -14.25
C ASP A 681 47.18 -37.04 -15.39
N ARG A 682 46.32 -37.91 -15.96
CA ARG A 682 45.42 -37.54 -17.09
C ARG A 682 44.35 -36.52 -16.72
N ARG A 683 44.06 -36.36 -15.44
CA ARG A 683 43.05 -35.45 -14.89
C ARG A 683 43.59 -34.03 -14.75
N VAL A 684 44.91 -33.83 -14.69
CA VAL A 684 45.57 -32.55 -14.48
C VAL A 684 46.00 -31.97 -15.84
N LYS A 685 45.68 -30.72 -16.07
CA LYS A 685 46.05 -29.95 -17.27
C LYS A 685 47.41 -29.27 -17.10
N SER A 686 47.60 -28.62 -15.97
CA SER A 686 48.85 -27.94 -15.59
C SER A 686 48.99 -27.89 -14.06
N ILE A 687 50.21 -27.64 -13.58
CA ILE A 687 50.48 -27.36 -12.19
C ILE A 687 51.11 -25.99 -12.05
N GLU A 688 50.72 -25.23 -11.01
CA GLU A 688 51.21 -23.89 -10.73
C GLU A 688 51.65 -23.77 -9.28
N THR A 689 52.60 -22.89 -9.01
CA THR A 689 53.00 -22.52 -7.67
C THR A 689 52.44 -21.13 -7.38
N PRO A 690 51.65 -20.96 -6.31
CA PRO A 690 51.05 -19.66 -6.01
C PRO A 690 52.13 -18.66 -5.54
N PRO A 691 51.80 -17.33 -5.56
CA PRO A 691 52.68 -16.29 -5.02
C PRO A 691 53.04 -16.52 -3.55
N TYR A 692 54.11 -15.89 -3.07
CA TYR A 692 54.65 -16.09 -1.70
C TYR A 692 53.61 -15.80 -0.60
N PHE A 693 52.79 -14.78 -0.80
CA PHE A 693 51.71 -14.40 0.15
C PHE A 693 50.50 -15.37 0.14
N ASP A 694 50.40 -16.24 -0.85
CA ASP A 694 49.34 -17.25 -0.96
C ASP A 694 49.83 -18.68 -0.75
N GLY A 695 50.86 -18.84 0.08
CA GLY A 695 51.46 -20.12 0.45
C GLY A 695 52.76 -20.45 -0.30
N GLY A 696 53.04 -19.85 -1.43
CA GLY A 696 54.26 -19.96 -2.20
C GLY A 696 54.65 -21.41 -2.48
N GLU A 697 55.96 -21.74 -2.29
CA GLU A 697 56.50 -23.07 -2.56
C GLU A 697 56.02 -24.21 -1.63
N GLY A 698 55.17 -23.89 -0.61
CA GLY A 698 54.55 -24.89 0.27
C GLY A 698 53.24 -25.44 -0.25
N VAL A 699 52.74 -24.92 -1.38
CA VAL A 699 51.45 -25.25 -2.01
C VAL A 699 51.67 -25.54 -3.50
N THR A 700 50.94 -26.51 -4.04
CA THR A 700 50.83 -26.76 -5.48
C THR A 700 49.38 -26.63 -5.89
N ILE A 701 49.11 -25.81 -6.89
CA ILE A 701 47.79 -25.70 -7.53
C ILE A 701 47.78 -26.66 -8.73
N ALA A 702 46.81 -27.58 -8.74
CA ALA A 702 46.57 -28.47 -9.86
C ALA A 702 45.37 -27.94 -10.65
N VAL A 703 45.58 -27.52 -11.89
CA VAL A 703 44.54 -27.13 -12.85
C VAL A 703 43.98 -28.39 -13.48
N LEU A 704 42.73 -28.65 -13.36
CA LEU A 704 42.04 -29.85 -13.86
C LEU A 704 41.58 -29.67 -15.32
N LYS A 705 41.38 -30.78 -16.02
CA LYS A 705 40.95 -30.77 -17.43
C LYS A 705 39.44 -30.61 -17.59
#